data_d5f887f6b75d6ee13ecf3b58bb7ca1dc
#
_entry.id   d5f887f6b75d6ee13ecf3b58bb7ca1dc
#
_cell.length_a   1.000
_cell.length_b   1.000
_cell.length_c   1.000
_cell.angle_alpha   90.00
_cell.angle_beta   90.00
_cell.angle_gamma   90.00
#
_symmetry.space_group_name_H-M   'P 1'
#
loop_
_entity.id
_entity.type
_entity.pdbx_description
1 polymer ?
#
loop_
_entity_poly.entity_id
_entity_poly.type
_entity_poly.pdbx_seq_one_letter_code
_entity_poly.pdbx_strand_id
1 'polypeptide(L)'
;MEPLIRALNDPKNQGSPAHIHQIQKQLQVLQRETSAWQAALDFLQNQDALIRFYGALTLTIKINADWKTDKFSKDTDARSSLLEALLSSYIRLALLEDENYVLQKLASTLATLYQKLGAEWPSPVRHIFGSLLQGQYVPSEQLPPMAGLLGLASQRSAKQIASILRLSVTLAEDVNSKAPGSTTQQQLSLSCSDTLELLSHVLTGYCQTFIDPSISSNPPQLNFPQADFTMLSRSALEALPLWTGLLKLQEAHAPKAETQSANKQAVLCTSMALKALQNNHLATPALHALVMIQTLSPRLLSKADSRYPQSFATSEVARGWVSSLVHGDPSTEAMAFVDLLDAIMLQVDTTSPDYIHSGRYHDMMNLLLTMLRCEGTAGVDDEVCQMMLETINTIVEGHTDWDPDPEAENFLKQFVGQACEACLAKAKMPEEEMNFSTRSWDRDDRSKFQDFRFEVQDFLQSAFGLLGPPLIQAIVTRTTSAPDWRDFEGSLYCLVAFADTMTAEPEIYDSLIASILEGAHFREVVHSQNVPDMARKTCIKFISEMTSYFKRHPNLMEILSFLFSSLHLPASATIASRAIYTLCDSQRSSLTEALGGFIASLNTIQDLRGMERHRIYGAVAAVVQSINNESAKVQPLTEILGLLARDVEASHVTSADEENFLEQNTDLLQTLAAIGRGLRAPDDTPVDLENVVSSNSGFWINGPGSNVQHQTLQIYKQVIERVGSRASSEFIEASCDFVRSGFTEMHPSPFKFTSPISVDLVTQNVSIHSPNIDVVMGSAASLLAAASPEEFGPQYPRLLQPILLGIQQLLNSNDRISVIRDSTYAAASLDFMSRSLPRWGNTLLELDEAQEAFALCLELGLLVIAEPDTLPRRSAAHLFGAFVELSKAGKVPHDSPAQRNLHALGESYQPRIIASFMRLVGGECARSELDVFSEQIRRYVHNQPMLFKSIAREAMKDDNRVLTDKALQATTQEQRDRFISQVDGLRGARKTNEVVRDFWVACRGSDFEYIT
;
A
#
# COMPACT_ATOMS: atom_id res chain seq x y z
N MET A 1 -40.23 9.83 29.73
CA MET A 1 -39.51 9.92 28.42
C MET A 1 -40.20 10.90 27.48
N GLU A 2 -41.47 10.87 27.21
CA GLU A 2 -42.15 11.77 26.25
C GLU A 2 -41.84 13.27 26.44
N PRO A 3 -41.94 13.85 27.66
CA PRO A 3 -41.60 15.26 27.83
C PRO A 3 -40.16 15.63 27.45
N LEU A 4 -39.20 14.70 27.66
CA LEU A 4 -37.83 14.89 27.27
C LEU A 4 -37.64 14.82 25.74
N ILE A 5 -38.37 13.93 25.06
CA ILE A 5 -38.38 13.82 23.60
C ILE A 5 -38.88 15.13 22.98
N ARG A 6 -40.02 15.66 23.51
CA ARG A 6 -40.56 16.94 23.07
C ARG A 6 -39.59 18.09 23.32
N ALA A 7 -38.96 18.14 24.51
CA ALA A 7 -38.00 19.17 24.86
C ALA A 7 -36.73 19.12 23.99
N LEU A 8 -36.28 17.92 23.60
CA LEU A 8 -35.10 17.73 22.71
C LEU A 8 -35.35 18.27 21.31
N ASN A 9 -36.59 18.21 20.84
CA ASN A 9 -36.96 18.64 19.47
C ASN A 9 -37.63 20.03 19.46
N ASP A 10 -37.75 20.72 20.61
CA ASP A 10 -38.28 22.08 20.67
C ASP A 10 -37.24 23.08 20.07
N PRO A 11 -37.64 23.85 19.03
CA PRO A 11 -36.73 24.86 18.42
C PRO A 11 -36.15 25.86 19.43
N LYS A 12 -36.86 26.12 20.54
CA LYS A 12 -36.40 27.03 21.60
C LYS A 12 -35.18 26.51 22.36
N ASN A 13 -34.97 25.22 22.39
CA ASN A 13 -33.84 24.60 23.08
C ASN A 13 -32.61 24.41 22.17
N GLN A 14 -32.72 24.56 20.85
CA GLN A 14 -31.65 24.35 19.90
C GLN A 14 -30.49 25.34 20.02
N GLY A 15 -30.68 26.47 20.69
CA GLY A 15 -29.62 27.46 20.94
C GLY A 15 -28.66 27.14 22.10
N SER A 16 -28.87 26.01 22.83
CA SER A 16 -28.04 25.68 24.00
C SER A 16 -27.52 24.23 23.93
N PRO A 17 -26.34 23.98 23.32
CA PRO A 17 -25.78 22.64 23.18
C PRO A 17 -25.63 21.87 24.49
N ALA A 18 -25.27 22.55 25.58
CA ALA A 18 -25.16 21.98 26.93
C ALA A 18 -26.49 21.45 27.47
N HIS A 19 -27.57 22.20 27.24
CA HIS A 19 -28.91 21.81 27.65
C HIS A 19 -29.43 20.62 26.85
N ILE A 20 -29.24 20.62 25.54
CA ILE A 20 -29.54 19.47 24.65
C ILE A 20 -28.79 18.22 25.11
N HIS A 21 -27.49 18.35 25.38
CA HIS A 21 -26.68 17.23 25.87
C HIS A 21 -27.21 16.66 27.21
N GLN A 22 -27.65 17.54 28.11
CA GLN A 22 -28.25 17.12 29.38
C GLN A 22 -29.55 16.37 29.17
N ILE A 23 -30.45 16.84 28.28
CA ILE A 23 -31.71 16.15 27.94
C ILE A 23 -31.44 14.80 27.32
N GLN A 24 -30.49 14.72 26.36
CA GLN A 24 -30.10 13.47 25.74
C GLN A 24 -29.58 12.45 26.77
N LYS A 25 -28.70 12.89 27.69
CA LYS A 25 -28.18 12.03 28.74
C LYS A 25 -29.29 11.50 29.66
N GLN A 26 -30.25 12.34 30.04
CA GLN A 26 -31.42 11.92 30.86
C GLN A 26 -32.28 10.93 30.08
N LEU A 27 -32.55 11.17 28.81
CA LEU A 27 -33.33 10.28 27.96
C LEU A 27 -32.63 8.91 27.82
N GLN A 28 -31.30 8.88 27.59
CA GLN A 28 -30.51 7.65 27.50
C GLN A 28 -30.57 6.82 28.80
N VAL A 29 -30.57 7.46 29.97
CA VAL A 29 -30.73 6.77 31.24
C VAL A 29 -32.10 6.08 31.31
N LEU A 30 -33.18 6.82 31.03
CA LEU A 30 -34.56 6.30 31.06
C LEU A 30 -34.78 5.18 30.01
N GLN A 31 -34.13 5.29 28.85
CA GLN A 31 -34.22 4.26 27.81
C GLN A 31 -33.56 2.92 28.21
N ARG A 32 -32.70 2.91 29.20
CA ARG A 32 -32.06 1.69 29.72
C ARG A 32 -32.86 1.02 30.85
N GLU A 33 -33.84 1.71 31.45
CA GLU A 33 -34.66 1.14 32.49
C GLU A 33 -35.55 0.01 31.99
N THR A 34 -35.97 -0.90 32.89
CA THR A 34 -36.85 -2.01 32.53
C THR A 34 -38.23 -1.51 32.07
N SER A 35 -38.72 -0.42 32.64
CA SER A 35 -39.95 0.25 32.27
C SER A 35 -39.99 0.77 30.82
N ALA A 36 -38.83 0.98 30.22
CA ALA A 36 -38.71 1.49 28.85
C ALA A 36 -39.31 0.55 27.80
N TRP A 37 -39.40 -0.77 28.04
CA TRP A 37 -40.00 -1.72 27.10
C TRP A 37 -41.50 -1.38 26.87
N GLN A 38 -42.27 -1.24 27.92
CA GLN A 38 -43.71 -0.91 27.80
C GLN A 38 -43.90 0.50 27.23
N ALA A 39 -43.15 1.48 27.77
CA ALA A 39 -43.23 2.85 27.28
C ALA A 39 -42.90 2.99 25.78
N ALA A 40 -41.94 2.22 25.27
CA ALA A 40 -41.59 2.24 23.86
C ALA A 40 -42.67 1.63 22.96
N LEU A 41 -43.34 0.53 23.41
CA LEU A 41 -44.45 -0.05 22.69
C LEU A 41 -45.68 0.89 22.72
N ASP A 42 -45.92 1.59 23.82
CA ASP A 42 -47.00 2.60 23.94
C ASP A 42 -46.69 3.80 23.02
N PHE A 43 -45.40 4.22 22.90
CA PHE A 43 -45.01 5.27 21.99
C PHE A 43 -45.27 4.92 20.51
N LEU A 44 -45.14 3.68 20.11
CA LEU A 44 -45.51 3.25 18.76
C LEU A 44 -46.99 3.43 18.45
N GLN A 45 -47.85 3.54 19.46
CA GLN A 45 -49.30 3.77 19.30
C GLN A 45 -49.67 5.26 19.35
N ASN A 46 -48.70 6.16 19.62
CA ASN A 46 -48.95 7.58 19.75
C ASN A 46 -49.36 8.20 18.40
N GLN A 47 -50.19 9.26 18.43
CA GLN A 47 -50.57 10.00 17.22
C GLN A 47 -49.44 10.80 16.61
N ASP A 48 -48.44 11.22 17.40
CA ASP A 48 -47.27 12.00 16.96
C ASP A 48 -46.21 11.08 16.37
N ALA A 49 -45.87 11.31 15.11
CA ALA A 49 -44.86 10.51 14.39
C ALA A 49 -43.45 10.60 15.03
N LEU A 50 -43.12 11.75 15.61
CA LEU A 50 -41.85 11.92 16.34
C LEU A 50 -41.77 10.99 17.56
N ILE A 51 -42.86 10.88 18.31
CA ILE A 51 -42.93 9.98 19.46
C ILE A 51 -42.85 8.51 19.03
N ARG A 52 -43.52 8.15 17.90
CA ARG A 52 -43.38 6.81 17.32
C ARG A 52 -41.97 6.47 16.92
N PHE A 53 -41.23 7.44 16.30
CA PHE A 53 -39.84 7.28 15.97
C PHE A 53 -38.95 6.97 17.21
N TYR A 54 -39.13 7.75 18.29
CA TYR A 54 -38.41 7.50 19.54
C TYR A 54 -38.84 6.19 20.22
N GLY A 55 -40.06 5.72 20.00
CA GLY A 55 -40.53 4.38 20.40
C GLY A 55 -39.68 3.31 19.73
N ALA A 56 -39.54 3.36 18.40
CA ALA A 56 -38.71 2.43 17.63
C ALA A 56 -37.23 2.51 18.04
N LEU A 57 -36.67 3.73 18.19
CA LEU A 57 -35.31 3.95 18.65
C LEU A 57 -35.05 3.34 20.04
N THR A 58 -35.98 3.52 20.97
CA THR A 58 -35.87 2.97 22.33
C THR A 58 -35.90 1.44 22.31
N LEU A 59 -36.70 0.83 21.45
CA LEU A 59 -36.70 -0.63 21.25
C LEU A 59 -35.38 -1.14 20.69
N THR A 60 -34.77 -0.46 19.73
CA THR A 60 -33.43 -0.80 19.24
C THR A 60 -32.41 -0.82 20.38
N ILE A 61 -32.41 0.22 21.24
CA ILE A 61 -31.52 0.32 22.40
C ILE A 61 -31.77 -0.83 23.38
N LYS A 62 -33.01 -1.12 23.67
CA LYS A 62 -33.40 -2.19 24.60
C LYS A 62 -33.06 -3.58 24.11
N ILE A 63 -33.29 -3.87 22.83
CA ILE A 63 -32.89 -5.14 22.20
C ILE A 63 -31.40 -5.37 22.37
N ASN A 64 -30.58 -4.36 22.06
CA ASN A 64 -29.16 -4.50 22.19
C ASN A 64 -28.63 -4.60 23.63
N ALA A 65 -29.25 -3.86 24.56
CA ALA A 65 -28.85 -3.87 25.97
C ALA A 65 -29.29 -5.14 26.72
N ASP A 66 -30.51 -5.61 26.50
CA ASP A 66 -31.16 -6.64 27.34
C ASP A 66 -31.06 -8.05 26.74
N TRP A 67 -30.57 -8.22 25.50
CA TRP A 67 -30.56 -9.52 24.81
C TRP A 67 -29.80 -10.62 25.55
N LYS A 68 -28.73 -10.26 26.26
CA LYS A 68 -27.93 -11.21 27.05
C LYS A 68 -28.50 -11.52 28.41
N THR A 69 -29.60 -10.90 28.82
CA THR A 69 -30.25 -11.17 30.09
C THR A 69 -31.02 -12.51 30.07
N ASP A 70 -31.25 -13.10 31.22
CA ASP A 70 -31.95 -14.40 31.32
C ASP A 70 -33.33 -14.39 30.68
N LYS A 71 -34.00 -13.24 30.63
CA LYS A 71 -35.31 -13.07 29.99
C LYS A 71 -35.30 -13.41 28.49
N PHE A 72 -34.26 -13.05 27.77
CA PHE A 72 -34.19 -13.28 26.32
C PHE A 72 -33.24 -14.41 25.96
N SER A 73 -32.19 -14.69 26.75
CA SER A 73 -31.24 -15.76 26.47
C SER A 73 -31.79 -17.16 26.65
N LYS A 74 -32.80 -17.34 27.53
CA LYS A 74 -33.35 -18.65 27.91
C LYS A 74 -34.82 -18.84 27.58
N ASP A 75 -35.58 -17.74 27.36
CA ASP A 75 -37.03 -17.78 27.17
C ASP A 75 -37.41 -17.56 25.71
N THR A 76 -37.80 -18.63 25.01
CA THR A 76 -38.26 -18.61 23.62
C THR A 76 -39.59 -17.89 23.47
N ASP A 77 -40.47 -17.99 24.47
CA ASP A 77 -41.82 -17.39 24.43
C ASP A 77 -41.69 -15.86 24.53
N ALA A 78 -40.74 -15.36 25.32
CA ALA A 78 -40.45 -13.92 25.40
C ALA A 78 -39.92 -13.37 24.06
N ARG A 79 -39.08 -14.13 23.34
CA ARG A 79 -38.58 -13.75 22.01
C ARG A 79 -39.67 -13.73 20.96
N SER A 80 -40.52 -14.75 20.95
CA SER A 80 -41.67 -14.85 20.04
C SER A 80 -42.68 -13.73 20.29
N SER A 81 -42.99 -13.43 21.55
CA SER A 81 -43.90 -12.32 21.92
C SER A 81 -43.33 -10.94 21.52
N LEU A 82 -42.01 -10.75 21.61
CA LEU A 82 -41.39 -9.53 21.16
C LEU A 82 -41.46 -9.39 19.64
N LEU A 83 -41.21 -10.45 18.90
CA LEU A 83 -41.34 -10.49 17.45
C LEU A 83 -42.76 -10.15 17.02
N GLU A 84 -43.77 -10.78 17.63
CA GLU A 84 -45.18 -10.51 17.37
C GLU A 84 -45.57 -9.05 17.63
N ALA A 85 -45.15 -8.48 18.77
CA ALA A 85 -45.45 -7.09 19.13
C ALA A 85 -44.82 -6.09 18.12
N LEU A 86 -43.54 -6.33 17.68
CA LEU A 86 -42.91 -5.48 16.72
C LEU A 86 -43.51 -5.62 15.31
N LEU A 87 -43.77 -6.84 14.85
CA LEU A 87 -44.43 -7.09 13.57
C LEU A 87 -45.84 -6.50 13.54
N SER A 88 -46.66 -6.70 14.58
CA SER A 88 -47.96 -6.10 14.67
C SER A 88 -47.90 -4.58 14.58
N SER A 89 -46.93 -3.96 15.23
CA SER A 89 -46.75 -2.51 15.18
C SER A 89 -46.33 -2.07 13.76
N TYR A 90 -45.40 -2.79 13.13
CA TYR A 90 -44.94 -2.48 11.77
C TYR A 90 -46.08 -2.59 10.74
N ILE A 91 -46.82 -3.70 10.79
CA ILE A 91 -47.94 -3.94 9.88
C ILE A 91 -49.02 -2.86 10.05
N ARG A 92 -49.36 -2.51 11.26
CA ARG A 92 -50.35 -1.45 11.55
C ARG A 92 -49.90 -0.10 10.98
N LEU A 93 -48.65 0.29 11.19
CA LEU A 93 -48.11 1.56 10.70
C LEU A 93 -47.96 1.55 9.16
N ALA A 94 -47.57 0.42 8.56
CA ALA A 94 -47.54 0.24 7.12
C ALA A 94 -48.93 0.35 6.46
N LEU A 95 -49.97 -0.24 7.10
CA LEU A 95 -51.35 -0.14 6.64
C LEU A 95 -51.90 1.29 6.72
N LEU A 96 -51.47 2.07 7.71
CA LEU A 96 -51.81 3.49 7.86
C LEU A 96 -50.99 4.41 6.94
N GLU A 97 -50.04 3.85 6.18
CA GLU A 97 -49.09 4.60 5.32
C GLU A 97 -48.37 5.70 6.11
N ASP A 98 -47.88 5.35 7.31
CA ASP A 98 -47.20 6.27 8.23
C ASP A 98 -45.95 6.91 7.62
N GLU A 99 -45.42 7.93 8.29
CA GLU A 99 -44.22 8.67 7.86
C GLU A 99 -43.01 7.74 7.58
N ASN A 100 -42.39 7.93 6.46
CA ASN A 100 -41.27 7.07 5.97
C ASN A 100 -40.15 6.90 6.98
N TYR A 101 -39.79 7.95 7.74
CA TYR A 101 -38.70 7.86 8.72
C TYR A 101 -39.05 7.02 9.94
N VAL A 102 -40.36 6.92 10.27
CA VAL A 102 -40.85 6.05 11.36
C VAL A 102 -40.80 4.59 10.92
N LEU A 103 -41.34 4.29 9.73
CA LEU A 103 -41.30 2.94 9.15
C LEU A 103 -39.85 2.46 8.95
N GLN A 104 -38.93 3.34 8.45
CA GLN A 104 -37.54 3.02 8.29
C GLN A 104 -36.84 2.72 9.63
N LYS A 105 -37.13 3.52 10.68
CA LYS A 105 -36.55 3.27 12.01
C LYS A 105 -37.06 1.96 12.60
N LEU A 106 -38.34 1.65 12.41
CA LEU A 106 -38.91 0.39 12.90
C LEU A 106 -38.41 -0.81 12.07
N ALA A 107 -38.17 -0.64 10.75
CA ALA A 107 -37.47 -1.63 9.93
C ALA A 107 -36.04 -1.92 10.44
N SER A 108 -35.30 -0.89 10.78
CA SER A 108 -33.96 -1.04 11.41
C SER A 108 -34.04 -1.74 12.78
N THR A 109 -35.10 -1.51 13.55
CA THR A 109 -35.33 -2.23 14.82
C THR A 109 -35.57 -3.71 14.56
N LEU A 110 -36.38 -4.03 13.54
CA LEU A 110 -36.66 -5.42 13.13
C LEU A 110 -35.42 -6.11 12.57
N ALA A 111 -34.56 -5.40 11.81
CA ALA A 111 -33.29 -5.92 11.34
C ALA A 111 -32.32 -6.21 12.51
N THR A 112 -32.31 -5.33 13.53
CA THR A 112 -31.57 -5.57 14.78
C THR A 112 -32.08 -6.81 15.50
N LEU A 113 -33.39 -7.00 15.56
CA LEU A 113 -34.00 -8.19 16.17
C LEU A 113 -33.67 -9.45 15.35
N TYR A 114 -33.72 -9.37 14.01
CA TYR A 114 -33.33 -10.47 13.12
C TYR A 114 -31.92 -10.96 13.38
N GLN A 115 -30.96 -10.05 13.55
CA GLN A 115 -29.59 -10.40 13.88
C GLN A 115 -29.44 -11.20 15.19
N LYS A 116 -30.39 -11.07 16.09
CA LYS A 116 -30.43 -11.80 17.38
C LYS A 116 -31.19 -13.12 17.31
N LEU A 117 -32.27 -13.17 16.53
CA LEU A 117 -33.12 -14.36 16.37
C LEU A 117 -32.52 -15.35 15.36
N GLY A 118 -32.01 -14.87 14.26
CA GLY A 118 -31.42 -15.69 13.20
C GLY A 118 -32.37 -16.79 12.72
N ALA A 119 -32.04 -18.05 12.96
CA ALA A 119 -32.81 -19.22 12.55
C ALA A 119 -34.22 -19.29 13.17
N GLU A 120 -34.50 -18.58 14.27
CA GLU A 120 -35.84 -18.56 14.88
C GLU A 120 -36.82 -17.73 14.03
N TRP A 121 -36.33 -16.97 13.06
CA TRP A 121 -37.19 -16.22 12.13
C TRP A 121 -36.75 -16.49 10.66
N PRO A 122 -37.10 -17.67 10.10
CA PRO A 122 -36.44 -18.18 8.87
C PRO A 122 -36.83 -17.43 7.59
N SER A 123 -38.03 -16.84 7.48
CA SER A 123 -38.51 -16.18 6.25
C SER A 123 -39.11 -14.80 6.57
N PRO A 124 -38.24 -13.81 6.94
CA PRO A 124 -38.77 -12.53 7.46
C PRO A 124 -39.59 -11.76 6.43
N VAL A 125 -39.18 -11.70 5.14
CA VAL A 125 -39.89 -10.97 4.09
C VAL A 125 -41.25 -11.58 3.80
N ARG A 126 -41.33 -12.91 3.65
CA ARG A 126 -42.62 -13.63 3.46
C ARG A 126 -43.56 -13.48 4.66
N HIS A 127 -43.01 -13.57 5.88
CA HIS A 127 -43.78 -13.44 7.11
C HIS A 127 -44.46 -12.07 7.21
N ILE A 128 -43.69 -10.99 6.95
CA ILE A 128 -44.25 -9.64 7.03
C ILE A 128 -45.20 -9.36 5.87
N PHE A 129 -44.85 -9.76 4.65
CA PHE A 129 -45.71 -9.58 3.47
C PHE A 129 -47.04 -10.31 3.61
N GLY A 130 -47.04 -11.58 4.06
CA GLY A 130 -48.25 -12.36 4.31
C GLY A 130 -49.14 -11.75 5.41
N SER A 131 -48.51 -11.30 6.50
CA SER A 131 -49.24 -10.62 7.58
C SER A 131 -49.81 -9.28 7.14
N LEU A 132 -49.10 -8.50 6.31
CA LEU A 132 -49.62 -7.27 5.72
C LEU A 132 -50.84 -7.54 4.84
N LEU A 133 -50.81 -8.59 4.02
CA LEU A 133 -51.93 -8.99 3.18
C LEU A 133 -53.17 -9.38 4.00
N GLN A 134 -53.01 -10.04 5.16
CA GLN A 134 -54.09 -10.38 6.08
C GLN A 134 -54.54 -9.18 6.93
N GLY A 135 -53.78 -8.09 6.98
CA GLY A 135 -54.08 -6.91 7.78
C GLY A 135 -53.75 -7.02 9.25
N GLN A 136 -53.15 -8.12 9.69
CA GLN A 136 -52.79 -8.41 11.07
C GLN A 136 -51.61 -9.40 11.14
N TYR A 137 -51.00 -9.51 12.29
CA TYR A 137 -49.99 -10.55 12.52
C TYR A 137 -50.59 -11.96 12.33
N VAL A 138 -49.86 -12.78 11.58
CA VAL A 138 -50.16 -14.20 11.36
C VAL A 138 -48.86 -14.99 11.55
N PRO A 139 -48.88 -16.06 12.39
CA PRO A 139 -47.67 -16.91 12.54
C PRO A 139 -47.13 -17.41 11.21
N SER A 140 -45.83 -17.48 11.06
CA SER A 140 -45.18 -17.80 9.76
C SER A 140 -45.58 -19.18 9.21
N GLU A 141 -45.89 -20.15 10.10
CA GLU A 141 -46.26 -21.50 9.75
C GLU A 141 -47.69 -21.59 9.13
N GLN A 142 -48.50 -20.58 9.34
CA GLN A 142 -49.88 -20.51 8.82
C GLN A 142 -49.94 -19.79 7.47
N LEU A 143 -48.83 -19.19 7.03
CA LEU A 143 -48.78 -18.46 5.76
C LEU A 143 -48.49 -19.41 4.58
N PRO A 144 -49.18 -19.23 3.44
CA PRO A 144 -48.85 -19.97 2.23
C PRO A 144 -47.47 -19.57 1.67
N PRO A 145 -46.89 -20.35 0.71
CA PRO A 145 -45.71 -19.95 -0.01
C PRO A 145 -45.89 -18.61 -0.70
N MET A 146 -44.77 -17.92 -1.03
CA MET A 146 -44.76 -16.59 -1.63
C MET A 146 -45.64 -16.51 -2.88
N ALA A 147 -45.56 -17.48 -3.80
CA ALA A 147 -46.38 -17.54 -5.00
C ALA A 147 -47.90 -17.43 -4.72
N GLY A 148 -48.38 -18.01 -3.63
CA GLY A 148 -49.80 -17.91 -3.23
C GLY A 148 -50.17 -16.54 -2.66
N LEU A 149 -49.20 -15.85 -2.07
CA LEU A 149 -49.39 -14.49 -1.51
C LEU A 149 -49.39 -13.44 -2.64
N LEU A 150 -48.61 -13.60 -3.68
CA LEU A 150 -48.49 -12.64 -4.78
C LEU A 150 -49.82 -12.38 -5.51
N GLY A 151 -50.67 -13.38 -5.63
CA GLY A 151 -52.00 -13.24 -6.21
C GLY A 151 -52.94 -12.28 -5.42
N LEU A 152 -52.64 -11.99 -4.16
CA LEU A 152 -53.35 -11.07 -3.30
C LEU A 152 -52.70 -9.66 -3.22
N ALA A 153 -51.56 -9.46 -3.85
CA ALA A 153 -50.80 -8.20 -3.79
C ALA A 153 -51.62 -6.99 -4.28
N SER A 154 -52.49 -7.17 -5.29
CA SER A 154 -53.40 -6.13 -5.80
C SER A 154 -54.42 -5.59 -4.75
N GLN A 155 -54.58 -6.23 -3.62
CA GLN A 155 -55.44 -5.77 -2.52
C GLN A 155 -54.81 -4.70 -1.64
N ARG A 156 -53.53 -4.39 -1.85
CA ARG A 156 -52.76 -3.42 -1.08
C ARG A 156 -52.26 -2.27 -1.98
N SER A 157 -52.02 -1.10 -1.38
CA SER A 157 -51.47 0.02 -2.12
C SER A 157 -49.99 -0.20 -2.43
N ALA A 158 -49.49 0.49 -3.46
CA ALA A 158 -48.05 0.47 -3.84
C ALA A 158 -47.15 0.93 -2.67
N LYS A 159 -47.61 1.91 -1.87
CA LYS A 159 -46.87 2.39 -0.68
C LYS A 159 -46.77 1.34 0.43
N GLN A 160 -47.86 0.59 0.63
CA GLN A 160 -47.86 -0.50 1.60
C GLN A 160 -46.89 -1.63 1.21
N ILE A 161 -46.87 -2.01 -0.08
CA ILE A 161 -45.90 -3.00 -0.58
C ILE A 161 -44.47 -2.44 -0.54
N ALA A 162 -44.28 -1.17 -0.89
CA ALA A 162 -42.95 -0.52 -0.83
C ALA A 162 -42.37 -0.50 0.60
N SER A 163 -43.21 -0.44 1.64
CA SER A 163 -42.71 -0.58 3.03
C SER A 163 -42.04 -1.93 3.28
N ILE A 164 -42.56 -3.02 2.69
CA ILE A 164 -41.95 -4.35 2.79
C ILE A 164 -40.60 -4.43 2.05
N LEU A 165 -40.57 -3.81 0.86
CA LEU A 165 -39.31 -3.77 0.10
C LEU A 165 -38.23 -2.97 0.83
N ARG A 166 -38.55 -1.84 1.46
CA ARG A 166 -37.59 -1.07 2.30
C ARG A 166 -37.11 -1.89 3.50
N LEU A 167 -37.99 -2.63 4.15
CA LEU A 167 -37.57 -3.55 5.21
C LEU A 167 -36.59 -4.61 4.64
N SER A 168 -36.86 -5.16 3.45
CA SER A 168 -35.99 -6.14 2.83
C SER A 168 -34.61 -5.55 2.49
N VAL A 169 -34.54 -4.27 2.08
CA VAL A 169 -33.27 -3.52 1.90
C VAL A 169 -32.54 -3.42 3.24
N THR A 170 -33.20 -2.90 4.27
CA THR A 170 -32.60 -2.70 5.60
C THR A 170 -32.09 -4.01 6.21
N LEU A 171 -32.83 -5.11 6.04
CA LEU A 171 -32.41 -6.45 6.51
C LEU A 171 -31.13 -6.90 5.80
N ALA A 172 -31.09 -6.76 4.48
CA ALA A 172 -29.94 -7.20 3.70
C ALA A 172 -28.69 -6.31 3.96
N GLU A 173 -28.87 -4.99 4.07
CA GLU A 173 -27.77 -4.06 4.40
C GLU A 173 -27.17 -4.35 5.79
N ASP A 174 -28.02 -4.45 6.81
CA ASP A 174 -27.58 -4.71 8.17
C ASP A 174 -26.85 -6.06 8.30
N VAL A 175 -27.29 -7.08 7.56
CA VAL A 175 -26.66 -8.40 7.57
C VAL A 175 -25.37 -8.40 6.74
N ASN A 176 -25.34 -7.71 5.60
CA ASN A 176 -24.15 -7.61 4.75
C ASN A 176 -23.04 -6.74 5.36
N SER A 177 -23.37 -5.85 6.32
CA SER A 177 -22.36 -5.09 7.09
C SER A 177 -21.49 -5.96 8.02
N LYS A 178 -21.83 -7.24 8.22
CA LYS A 178 -21.10 -8.19 9.05
C LYS A 178 -19.99 -8.90 8.25
N ALA A 179 -19.16 -9.65 9.00
CA ALA A 179 -18.11 -10.44 8.37
C ALA A 179 -18.69 -11.38 7.28
N PRO A 180 -18.06 -11.47 6.12
CA PRO A 180 -18.49 -12.34 5.03
C PRO A 180 -18.65 -13.79 5.48
N GLY A 181 -19.79 -14.42 5.13
CA GLY A 181 -20.07 -15.81 5.50
C GLY A 181 -20.55 -16.00 6.94
N SER A 182 -20.94 -14.93 7.65
CA SER A 182 -21.51 -15.03 9.00
C SER A 182 -22.76 -15.94 9.02
N THR A 183 -23.04 -16.55 10.18
CA THR A 183 -24.23 -17.41 10.36
C THR A 183 -25.52 -16.67 10.05
N THR A 184 -25.60 -15.37 10.34
CA THR A 184 -26.78 -14.54 10.05
C THR A 184 -26.95 -14.33 8.54
N GLN A 185 -25.85 -14.14 7.78
CA GLN A 185 -25.90 -14.07 6.31
C GLN A 185 -26.34 -15.42 5.70
N GLN A 186 -25.80 -16.53 6.19
CA GLN A 186 -26.21 -17.87 5.75
C GLN A 186 -27.71 -18.10 5.97
N GLN A 187 -28.22 -17.70 7.11
CA GLN A 187 -29.66 -17.83 7.44
C GLN A 187 -30.55 -16.92 6.60
N LEU A 188 -30.13 -15.65 6.37
CA LEU A 188 -30.88 -14.73 5.51
C LEU A 188 -30.91 -15.22 4.07
N SER A 189 -29.83 -15.82 3.60
CA SER A 189 -29.73 -16.34 2.24
C SER A 189 -30.79 -17.42 1.93
N LEU A 190 -31.25 -18.17 2.93
CA LEU A 190 -32.31 -19.15 2.75
C LEU A 190 -33.67 -18.52 2.36
N SER A 191 -33.87 -17.24 2.62
CA SER A 191 -35.09 -16.50 2.23
C SER A 191 -34.94 -15.75 0.89
N CYS A 192 -33.81 -15.91 0.14
CA CYS A 192 -33.60 -15.27 -1.15
C CYS A 192 -34.71 -15.61 -2.17
N SER A 193 -35.15 -16.87 -2.23
CA SER A 193 -36.19 -17.31 -3.16
C SER A 193 -37.48 -16.51 -2.99
N ASP A 194 -37.96 -16.36 -1.74
CA ASP A 194 -39.20 -15.63 -1.44
C ASP A 194 -39.08 -14.14 -1.82
N THR A 195 -37.93 -13.51 -1.49
CA THR A 195 -37.75 -12.10 -1.77
C THR A 195 -37.57 -11.82 -3.27
N LEU A 196 -36.79 -12.61 -3.96
CA LEU A 196 -36.59 -12.46 -5.41
C LEU A 196 -37.88 -12.73 -6.19
N GLU A 197 -38.77 -13.61 -5.70
CA GLU A 197 -40.09 -13.84 -6.28
C GLU A 197 -40.96 -12.60 -6.16
N LEU A 198 -40.97 -11.91 -5.01
CA LEU A 198 -41.65 -10.63 -4.83
C LEU A 198 -41.08 -9.53 -5.74
N LEU A 199 -39.74 -9.40 -5.81
CA LEU A 199 -39.06 -8.42 -6.68
C LEU A 199 -39.40 -8.66 -8.15
N SER A 200 -39.36 -9.92 -8.60
CA SER A 200 -39.67 -10.26 -10.00
C SER A 200 -41.14 -9.96 -10.34
N HIS A 201 -42.08 -10.22 -9.41
CA HIS A 201 -43.48 -9.89 -9.59
C HIS A 201 -43.70 -8.38 -9.79
N VAL A 202 -43.10 -7.55 -8.95
CA VAL A 202 -43.16 -6.08 -9.07
C VAL A 202 -42.54 -5.58 -10.36
N LEU A 203 -41.29 -5.97 -10.67
CA LEU A 203 -40.59 -5.49 -11.85
C LEU A 203 -41.24 -5.95 -13.15
N THR A 204 -41.69 -7.21 -13.23
CA THR A 204 -42.40 -7.74 -14.39
C THR A 204 -43.70 -6.99 -14.60
N GLY A 205 -44.49 -6.75 -13.53
CA GLY A 205 -45.74 -5.99 -13.59
C GLY A 205 -45.53 -4.57 -14.13
N TYR A 206 -44.52 -3.87 -13.65
CA TYR A 206 -44.17 -2.53 -14.16
C TYR A 206 -43.75 -2.56 -15.63
N CYS A 207 -42.78 -3.40 -15.99
CA CYS A 207 -42.24 -3.48 -17.37
C CYS A 207 -43.34 -3.84 -18.35
N GLN A 208 -44.22 -4.77 -18.00
CA GLN A 208 -45.34 -5.16 -18.85
C GLN A 208 -46.36 -4.05 -19.02
N THR A 209 -46.66 -3.30 -17.95
CA THR A 209 -47.63 -2.21 -18.02
C THR A 209 -47.15 -0.98 -18.76
N PHE A 210 -45.87 -0.61 -18.63
CA PHE A 210 -45.41 0.70 -19.09
C PHE A 210 -44.28 0.65 -20.15
N ILE A 211 -43.71 -0.53 -20.44
CA ILE A 211 -42.59 -0.65 -21.37
C ILE A 211 -42.94 -1.57 -22.56
N ASP A 212 -43.30 -2.84 -22.24
CA ASP A 212 -43.54 -3.84 -23.29
C ASP A 212 -44.62 -4.84 -22.86
N PRO A 213 -45.84 -4.70 -23.37
CA PRO A 213 -46.98 -5.60 -23.02
C PRO A 213 -46.75 -7.09 -23.37
N SER A 214 -45.76 -7.41 -24.22
CA SER A 214 -45.54 -8.77 -24.72
C SER A 214 -44.66 -9.63 -23.80
N ILE A 215 -44.18 -9.11 -22.67
CA ILE A 215 -43.19 -9.74 -21.80
C ILE A 215 -43.70 -11.06 -21.21
N SER A 216 -44.98 -11.14 -20.89
CA SER A 216 -45.58 -12.32 -20.24
C SER A 216 -46.95 -12.60 -20.77
N SER A 217 -47.29 -13.88 -21.04
CA SER A 217 -48.61 -14.33 -21.40
C SER A 217 -49.59 -14.33 -20.22
N ASN A 218 -49.11 -14.21 -18.98
CA ASN A 218 -49.93 -14.19 -17.77
C ASN A 218 -49.40 -13.06 -16.84
N PRO A 219 -49.85 -11.81 -17.11
CA PRO A 219 -49.31 -10.65 -16.40
C PRO A 219 -49.66 -10.64 -14.93
N PRO A 220 -48.71 -10.12 -14.07
CA PRO A 220 -49.08 -9.75 -12.70
C PRO A 220 -50.18 -8.71 -12.71
N GLN A 221 -51.33 -9.00 -12.02
CA GLN A 221 -52.46 -8.10 -11.97
C GLN A 221 -52.24 -6.99 -10.92
N LEU A 222 -51.18 -6.16 -11.16
CA LEU A 222 -50.90 -4.98 -10.35
C LEU A 222 -51.38 -3.74 -11.09
N ASN A 223 -52.44 -3.10 -10.57
CA ASN A 223 -53.00 -1.90 -11.19
C ASN A 223 -52.79 -0.69 -10.31
N PHE A 224 -51.61 -0.07 -10.40
CA PHE A 224 -51.26 1.12 -9.64
C PHE A 224 -51.12 2.33 -10.56
N PRO A 225 -51.36 3.57 -10.04
CA PRO A 225 -50.98 4.79 -10.75
C PRO A 225 -49.49 4.76 -11.09
N GLN A 226 -49.11 5.33 -12.23
CA GLN A 226 -47.72 5.29 -12.76
C GLN A 226 -46.70 5.80 -11.72
N ALA A 227 -46.99 6.93 -11.04
CA ALA A 227 -46.10 7.49 -10.02
C ALA A 227 -45.87 6.52 -8.83
N ASP A 228 -46.94 5.91 -8.32
CA ASP A 228 -46.87 4.96 -7.19
C ASP A 228 -46.16 3.65 -7.63
N PHE A 229 -46.41 3.19 -8.85
CA PHE A 229 -45.75 2.00 -9.37
C PHE A 229 -44.26 2.24 -9.67
N THR A 230 -43.92 3.42 -10.14
CA THR A 230 -42.49 3.83 -10.32
C THR A 230 -41.74 3.85 -8.99
N MET A 231 -42.36 4.42 -7.93
CA MET A 231 -41.78 4.42 -6.58
C MET A 231 -41.59 2.98 -6.07
N LEU A 232 -42.57 2.11 -6.24
CA LEU A 232 -42.51 0.69 -5.84
C LEU A 232 -41.40 -0.04 -6.60
N SER A 233 -41.30 0.17 -7.91
CA SER A 233 -40.27 -0.45 -8.76
C SER A 233 -38.86 0.06 -8.44
N ARG A 234 -38.73 1.33 -8.06
CA ARG A 234 -37.46 1.88 -7.56
C ARG A 234 -37.01 1.13 -6.31
N SER A 235 -37.89 0.95 -5.33
CA SER A 235 -37.55 0.18 -4.13
C SER A 235 -37.21 -1.28 -4.43
N ALA A 236 -37.81 -1.87 -5.47
CA ALA A 236 -37.46 -3.21 -5.92
C ALA A 236 -36.07 -3.27 -6.55
N LEU A 237 -35.68 -2.25 -7.35
CA LEU A 237 -34.34 -2.14 -7.94
C LEU A 237 -33.27 -1.89 -6.86
N GLU A 238 -33.55 -1.12 -5.82
CA GLU A 238 -32.66 -0.92 -4.67
C GLU A 238 -32.41 -2.22 -3.88
N ALA A 239 -33.43 -3.05 -3.72
CA ALA A 239 -33.31 -4.33 -3.03
C ALA A 239 -32.55 -5.40 -3.85
N LEU A 240 -32.68 -5.38 -5.16
CA LEU A 240 -32.24 -6.44 -6.06
C LEU A 240 -30.76 -6.82 -5.92
N PRO A 241 -29.78 -5.89 -5.96
CA PRO A 241 -28.37 -6.24 -5.84
C PRO A 241 -28.01 -6.83 -4.48
N LEU A 242 -28.64 -6.38 -3.40
CA LEU A 242 -28.38 -6.86 -2.05
C LEU A 242 -28.78 -8.34 -1.89
N TRP A 243 -29.91 -8.73 -2.48
CA TRP A 243 -30.41 -10.10 -2.40
C TRP A 243 -29.73 -11.03 -3.42
N THR A 244 -29.36 -10.54 -4.58
CA THR A 244 -28.56 -11.32 -5.54
C THR A 244 -27.16 -11.61 -5.03
N GLY A 245 -26.60 -10.72 -4.22
CA GLY A 245 -25.31 -10.94 -3.53
C GLY A 245 -25.33 -12.12 -2.55
N LEU A 246 -26.49 -12.46 -1.99
CA LEU A 246 -26.65 -13.61 -1.07
C LEU A 246 -26.84 -14.96 -1.79
N LEU A 247 -27.03 -15.00 -3.11
CA LEU A 247 -27.27 -16.24 -3.85
C LEU A 247 -26.16 -17.27 -3.72
N LYS A 248 -24.89 -16.83 -3.68
CA LYS A 248 -23.74 -17.76 -3.52
C LYS A 248 -23.79 -18.50 -2.18
N LEU A 249 -24.26 -17.83 -1.12
CA LEU A 249 -24.43 -18.44 0.20
C LEU A 249 -25.64 -19.39 0.21
N GLN A 250 -26.72 -19.03 -0.49
CA GLN A 250 -27.87 -19.90 -0.67
C GLN A 250 -27.50 -21.19 -1.41
N GLU A 251 -26.69 -21.09 -2.47
CA GLU A 251 -26.20 -22.27 -3.22
C GLU A 251 -25.45 -23.27 -2.34
N ALA A 252 -24.75 -22.79 -1.32
CA ALA A 252 -23.99 -23.65 -0.41
C ALA A 252 -24.86 -24.30 0.70
N HIS A 253 -26.01 -23.74 1.05
CA HIS A 253 -26.76 -24.11 2.25
C HIS A 253 -28.21 -24.51 2.01
N ALA A 254 -28.81 -24.17 0.85
CA ALA A 254 -30.20 -24.48 0.55
C ALA A 254 -30.38 -25.75 -0.33
N PRO A 255 -31.56 -26.37 -0.36
CA PRO A 255 -31.88 -27.43 -1.30
C PRO A 255 -31.75 -26.98 -2.77
N LYS A 256 -31.27 -27.87 -3.65
CA LYS A 256 -31.06 -27.55 -5.08
C LYS A 256 -32.29 -26.96 -5.77
N ALA A 257 -33.49 -27.41 -5.42
CA ALA A 257 -34.73 -26.93 -6.03
C ALA A 257 -35.01 -25.45 -5.68
N GLU A 258 -34.76 -25.03 -4.43
CA GLU A 258 -34.93 -23.65 -3.98
C GLU A 258 -33.87 -22.73 -4.60
N THR A 259 -32.63 -23.20 -4.67
CA THR A 259 -31.51 -22.49 -5.34
C THR A 259 -31.81 -22.27 -6.82
N GLN A 260 -32.33 -23.29 -7.52
CA GLN A 260 -32.71 -23.14 -8.93
C GLN A 260 -33.85 -22.12 -9.11
N SER A 261 -34.86 -22.13 -8.20
CA SER A 261 -35.95 -21.16 -8.20
C SER A 261 -35.43 -19.75 -7.99
N ALA A 262 -34.60 -19.53 -6.97
CA ALA A 262 -34.01 -18.21 -6.67
C ALA A 262 -33.16 -17.67 -7.84
N ASN A 263 -32.31 -18.50 -8.42
CA ASN A 263 -31.51 -18.14 -9.60
C ASN A 263 -32.39 -17.76 -10.81
N LYS A 264 -33.48 -18.51 -11.06
CA LYS A 264 -34.40 -18.16 -12.13
C LYS A 264 -35.07 -16.80 -11.91
N GLN A 265 -35.52 -16.54 -10.67
CA GLN A 265 -36.11 -15.23 -10.33
C GLN A 265 -35.08 -14.10 -10.42
N ALA A 266 -33.85 -14.31 -9.99
CA ALA A 266 -32.76 -13.32 -10.11
C ALA A 266 -32.45 -12.97 -11.55
N VAL A 267 -32.37 -13.97 -12.44
CA VAL A 267 -32.19 -13.76 -13.89
C VAL A 267 -33.37 -12.98 -14.48
N LEU A 268 -34.62 -13.29 -14.07
CA LEU A 268 -35.79 -12.57 -14.52
C LEU A 268 -35.76 -11.09 -14.02
N CYS A 269 -35.44 -10.85 -12.75
CA CYS A 269 -35.31 -9.51 -12.20
C CYS A 269 -34.24 -8.70 -12.93
N THR A 270 -33.07 -9.31 -13.21
CA THR A 270 -31.98 -8.68 -13.98
C THR A 270 -32.44 -8.33 -15.40
N SER A 271 -33.19 -9.21 -16.06
CA SER A 271 -33.77 -8.93 -17.38
C SER A 271 -34.77 -7.77 -17.33
N MET A 272 -35.60 -7.69 -16.28
CA MET A 272 -36.54 -6.57 -16.08
C MET A 272 -35.80 -5.26 -15.74
N ALA A 273 -34.70 -5.31 -14.98
CA ALA A 273 -33.87 -4.14 -14.74
C ALA A 273 -33.23 -3.60 -16.04
N LEU A 274 -32.73 -4.49 -16.91
CA LEU A 274 -32.24 -4.09 -18.24
C LEU A 274 -33.33 -3.44 -19.09
N LYS A 275 -34.57 -3.93 -19.07
CA LYS A 275 -35.69 -3.30 -19.75
C LYS A 275 -36.09 -1.96 -19.12
N ALA A 276 -36.01 -1.83 -17.81
CA ALA A 276 -36.30 -0.59 -17.09
C ALA A 276 -35.35 0.57 -17.47
N LEU A 277 -34.18 0.31 -18.02
CA LEU A 277 -33.26 1.33 -18.55
C LEU A 277 -33.90 2.18 -19.70
N GLN A 278 -34.89 1.64 -20.38
CA GLN A 278 -35.61 2.39 -21.44
C GLN A 278 -36.60 3.40 -20.86
N ASN A 279 -36.85 3.40 -19.56
CA ASN A 279 -37.79 4.30 -18.90
C ASN A 279 -37.04 5.40 -18.14
N ASN A 280 -37.22 6.67 -18.55
CA ASN A 280 -36.57 7.82 -17.96
C ASN A 280 -36.70 7.94 -16.41
N HIS A 281 -37.77 7.40 -15.82
CA HIS A 281 -38.02 7.47 -14.39
C HIS A 281 -37.30 6.37 -13.58
N LEU A 282 -36.88 5.29 -14.26
CA LEU A 282 -36.22 4.13 -13.65
C LEU A 282 -34.80 3.91 -14.19
N ALA A 283 -34.35 4.69 -15.16
CA ALA A 283 -33.03 4.50 -15.79
C ALA A 283 -31.90 4.54 -14.78
N THR A 284 -31.78 5.57 -13.94
CA THR A 284 -30.74 5.71 -12.91
C THR A 284 -30.78 4.57 -11.89
N PRO A 285 -31.91 4.26 -11.21
CA PRO A 285 -31.93 3.14 -10.26
C PRO A 285 -31.68 1.78 -10.93
N ALA A 286 -32.09 1.59 -12.17
CA ALA A 286 -31.79 0.38 -12.93
C ALA A 286 -30.29 0.25 -13.24
N LEU A 287 -29.64 1.33 -13.68
CA LEU A 287 -28.20 1.36 -13.88
C LEU A 287 -27.42 1.00 -12.61
N HIS A 288 -27.73 1.68 -11.50
CA HIS A 288 -27.08 1.41 -10.22
C HIS A 288 -27.25 -0.05 -9.78
N ALA A 289 -28.48 -0.59 -9.92
CA ALA A 289 -28.73 -1.99 -9.62
C ALA A 289 -27.92 -2.95 -10.48
N LEU A 290 -27.80 -2.66 -11.78
CA LEU A 290 -27.07 -3.51 -12.73
C LEU A 290 -25.56 -3.47 -12.53
N VAL A 291 -24.98 -2.30 -12.24
CA VAL A 291 -23.55 -2.16 -11.87
C VAL A 291 -23.25 -3.00 -10.63
N MET A 292 -24.08 -2.89 -9.59
CA MET A 292 -23.90 -3.70 -8.38
C MET A 292 -24.08 -5.20 -8.63
N ILE A 293 -25.03 -5.60 -9.46
CA ILE A 293 -25.23 -7.00 -9.85
C ILE A 293 -24.00 -7.51 -10.62
N GLN A 294 -23.47 -6.72 -11.54
CA GLN A 294 -22.28 -7.09 -12.29
C GLN A 294 -21.08 -7.32 -11.38
N THR A 295 -20.92 -6.50 -10.34
CA THR A 295 -19.83 -6.65 -9.35
C THR A 295 -20.05 -7.86 -8.43
N LEU A 296 -21.26 -8.04 -7.89
CA LEU A 296 -21.55 -9.05 -6.87
C LEU A 296 -21.86 -10.44 -7.46
N SER A 297 -22.53 -10.47 -8.61
CA SER A 297 -23.07 -11.69 -9.23
C SER A 297 -23.05 -11.63 -10.76
N PRO A 298 -21.86 -11.49 -11.40
CA PRO A 298 -21.68 -11.22 -12.83
C PRO A 298 -22.38 -12.22 -13.74
N ARG A 299 -22.48 -13.50 -13.32
CA ARG A 299 -23.13 -14.56 -14.07
C ARG A 299 -24.65 -14.34 -14.31
N LEU A 300 -25.28 -13.39 -13.61
CA LEU A 300 -26.70 -13.09 -13.81
C LEU A 300 -26.93 -12.32 -15.11
N LEU A 301 -26.08 -11.36 -15.43
CA LEU A 301 -26.15 -10.60 -16.69
C LEU A 301 -25.89 -11.49 -17.92
N SER A 302 -24.89 -12.36 -17.85
CA SER A 302 -24.57 -13.28 -18.94
C SER A 302 -25.66 -14.33 -19.17
N LYS A 303 -26.41 -14.73 -18.13
CA LYS A 303 -27.54 -15.67 -18.25
C LYS A 303 -28.86 -14.99 -18.65
N ALA A 304 -29.03 -13.71 -18.33
CA ALA A 304 -30.28 -12.99 -18.58
C ALA A 304 -30.64 -12.88 -20.07
N ASP A 305 -29.69 -12.57 -20.91
CA ASP A 305 -29.70 -12.73 -22.37
C ASP A 305 -28.34 -12.23 -22.89
N SER A 306 -27.60 -13.03 -23.61
CA SER A 306 -26.29 -12.65 -24.14
C SER A 306 -26.33 -11.47 -25.15
N ARG A 307 -27.49 -11.04 -25.60
CA ARG A 307 -27.72 -9.91 -26.51
C ARG A 307 -28.01 -8.57 -25.80
N TYR A 308 -28.33 -8.60 -24.50
CA TYR A 308 -28.74 -7.37 -23.79
C TYR A 308 -27.65 -6.33 -23.62
N PRO A 309 -26.42 -6.66 -23.20
CA PRO A 309 -25.38 -5.63 -23.07
C PRO A 309 -25.14 -4.89 -24.38
N GLN A 310 -25.04 -5.60 -25.49
CA GLN A 310 -24.85 -5.02 -26.82
C GLN A 310 -26.03 -4.14 -27.27
N SER A 311 -27.26 -4.68 -27.19
CA SER A 311 -28.46 -3.92 -27.60
C SER A 311 -28.69 -2.69 -26.73
N PHE A 312 -28.28 -2.77 -25.44
CA PHE A 312 -28.35 -1.63 -24.56
C PHE A 312 -27.28 -0.58 -24.88
N ALA A 313 -26.03 -0.97 -25.08
CA ALA A 313 -24.92 -0.07 -25.42
C ALA A 313 -25.17 0.72 -26.69
N THR A 314 -25.90 0.13 -27.65
CA THR A 314 -26.28 0.78 -28.94
C THR A 314 -27.64 1.49 -28.90
N SER A 315 -28.33 1.48 -27.76
CA SER A 315 -29.65 2.10 -27.60
C SER A 315 -29.59 3.63 -27.75
N GLU A 316 -30.74 4.24 -28.10
CA GLU A 316 -30.84 5.70 -28.19
C GLU A 316 -30.56 6.38 -26.83
N VAL A 317 -30.95 5.75 -25.71
CA VAL A 317 -30.71 6.22 -24.34
C VAL A 317 -29.21 6.23 -24.04
N ALA A 318 -28.50 5.13 -24.30
CA ALA A 318 -27.07 5.04 -24.09
C ALA A 318 -26.31 6.07 -24.97
N ARG A 319 -26.70 6.27 -26.21
CA ARG A 319 -26.13 7.31 -27.10
C ARG A 319 -26.33 8.72 -26.52
N GLY A 320 -27.49 9.00 -25.93
CA GLY A 320 -27.74 10.25 -25.22
C GLY A 320 -26.76 10.49 -24.07
N TRP A 321 -26.53 9.47 -23.21
CA TRP A 321 -25.56 9.54 -22.12
C TRP A 321 -24.12 9.70 -22.60
N VAL A 322 -23.71 8.93 -23.63
CA VAL A 322 -22.38 9.05 -24.22
C VAL A 322 -22.18 10.45 -24.84
N SER A 323 -23.21 11.00 -25.50
CA SER A 323 -23.13 12.34 -26.04
C SER A 323 -22.92 13.41 -24.95
N SER A 324 -23.59 13.27 -23.79
CA SER A 324 -23.38 14.20 -22.68
C SER A 324 -21.95 14.08 -22.10
N LEU A 325 -21.39 12.88 -21.98
CA LEU A 325 -20.00 12.67 -21.54
C LEU A 325 -19.00 13.29 -22.53
N VAL A 326 -19.18 13.03 -23.83
CA VAL A 326 -18.26 13.55 -24.87
C VAL A 326 -18.18 15.08 -24.85
N HIS A 327 -19.28 15.77 -24.52
CA HIS A 327 -19.32 17.23 -24.42
C HIS A 327 -18.97 17.80 -23.04
N GLY A 328 -18.42 16.96 -22.14
CA GLY A 328 -17.97 17.40 -20.82
C GLY A 328 -19.09 17.76 -19.83
N ASP A 329 -20.32 17.26 -20.04
CA ASP A 329 -21.46 17.44 -19.12
C ASP A 329 -21.93 16.09 -18.54
N PRO A 330 -21.18 15.49 -17.58
CA PRO A 330 -21.48 14.18 -17.02
C PRO A 330 -22.74 14.21 -16.14
N SER A 331 -23.85 13.65 -16.66
CA SER A 331 -25.03 13.40 -15.83
C SER A 331 -24.82 12.18 -14.92
N THR A 332 -25.61 12.08 -13.86
CA THR A 332 -25.56 10.93 -12.93
C THR A 332 -25.82 9.60 -13.66
N GLU A 333 -26.74 9.61 -14.62
CA GLU A 333 -27.06 8.44 -15.44
C GLU A 333 -25.88 8.08 -16.37
N ALA A 334 -25.23 9.08 -16.94
CA ALA A 334 -24.09 8.87 -17.82
C ALA A 334 -22.91 8.23 -17.07
N MET A 335 -22.61 8.67 -15.87
CA MET A 335 -21.59 8.07 -15.03
C MET A 335 -21.95 6.62 -14.62
N ALA A 336 -23.18 6.37 -14.19
CA ALA A 336 -23.65 5.02 -13.90
C ALA A 336 -23.59 4.09 -15.14
N PHE A 337 -23.77 4.64 -16.34
CA PHE A 337 -23.58 3.88 -17.58
C PHE A 337 -22.11 3.53 -17.83
N VAL A 338 -21.19 4.44 -17.58
CA VAL A 338 -19.75 4.17 -17.65
C VAL A 338 -19.38 3.02 -16.70
N ASP A 339 -19.80 3.09 -15.45
CA ASP A 339 -19.57 2.04 -14.44
C ASP A 339 -20.13 0.67 -14.90
N LEU A 340 -21.32 0.66 -15.50
CA LEU A 340 -21.92 -0.57 -16.03
C LEU A 340 -21.13 -1.12 -17.20
N LEU A 341 -20.70 -0.25 -18.13
CA LEU A 341 -19.94 -0.65 -19.32
C LEU A 341 -18.57 -1.23 -18.90
N ASP A 342 -17.86 -0.52 -18.03
CA ASP A 342 -16.59 -0.98 -17.45
C ASP A 342 -16.76 -2.34 -16.78
N ALA A 343 -17.71 -2.47 -15.86
CA ALA A 343 -17.98 -3.70 -15.15
C ALA A 343 -18.33 -4.89 -16.08
N ILE A 344 -19.03 -4.63 -17.20
CA ILE A 344 -19.32 -5.66 -18.21
C ILE A 344 -18.04 -6.05 -18.95
N MET A 345 -17.25 -5.07 -19.40
CA MET A 345 -16.06 -5.31 -20.20
C MET A 345 -14.95 -6.04 -19.41
N LEU A 346 -14.74 -5.68 -18.15
CA LEU A 346 -13.76 -6.36 -17.26
C LEU A 346 -14.11 -7.83 -16.98
N GLN A 347 -15.35 -8.25 -17.17
CA GLN A 347 -15.79 -9.63 -16.89
C GLN A 347 -15.97 -10.48 -18.15
N VAL A 348 -15.79 -9.90 -19.31
CA VAL A 348 -15.81 -10.66 -20.54
C VAL A 348 -14.53 -11.48 -20.61
N ASP A 349 -14.65 -12.77 -20.95
CA ASP A 349 -13.49 -13.61 -21.20
C ASP A 349 -12.80 -13.16 -22.50
N THR A 350 -11.86 -12.24 -22.34
CA THR A 350 -11.08 -11.68 -23.45
C THR A 350 -10.16 -12.68 -24.11
N THR A 351 -9.91 -13.83 -23.46
CA THR A 351 -9.10 -14.93 -24.03
C THR A 351 -9.91 -15.85 -24.95
N SER A 352 -11.25 -15.69 -24.98
CA SER A 352 -12.10 -16.51 -25.84
C SER A 352 -12.08 -15.99 -27.28
N PRO A 353 -11.79 -16.82 -28.28
CA PRO A 353 -11.84 -16.45 -29.69
C PRO A 353 -13.19 -15.85 -30.09
N ASP A 354 -14.29 -16.31 -29.50
CA ASP A 354 -15.65 -15.79 -29.75
C ASP A 354 -15.82 -14.31 -29.41
N TYR A 355 -14.94 -13.75 -28.62
CA TYR A 355 -15.01 -12.36 -28.18
C TYR A 355 -14.91 -11.37 -29.36
N ILE A 356 -13.96 -11.58 -30.26
CA ILE A 356 -13.76 -10.69 -31.42
C ILE A 356 -14.46 -11.25 -32.67
N HIS A 357 -14.40 -12.56 -32.93
CA HIS A 357 -15.02 -13.17 -34.11
C HIS A 357 -16.54 -13.00 -34.19
N SER A 358 -17.24 -13.00 -33.04
CA SER A 358 -18.69 -12.85 -33.04
C SER A 358 -19.17 -11.46 -33.44
N GLY A 359 -18.29 -10.47 -33.51
CA GLY A 359 -18.66 -9.05 -33.69
C GLY A 359 -19.52 -8.46 -32.55
N ARG A 360 -19.82 -9.31 -31.55
CA ARG A 360 -20.78 -8.98 -30.50
C ARG A 360 -20.38 -7.76 -29.68
N TYR A 361 -19.09 -7.58 -29.47
CA TYR A 361 -18.56 -6.54 -28.60
C TYR A 361 -17.96 -5.35 -29.34
N HIS A 362 -17.93 -5.38 -30.69
CA HIS A 362 -17.35 -4.30 -31.48
C HIS A 362 -17.99 -2.94 -31.20
N ASP A 363 -19.31 -2.90 -31.05
CA ASP A 363 -20.03 -1.65 -30.77
C ASP A 363 -19.66 -1.11 -29.36
N MET A 364 -19.51 -2.01 -28.38
CA MET A 364 -19.08 -1.64 -27.03
C MET A 364 -17.62 -1.14 -27.02
N MET A 365 -16.72 -1.82 -27.73
CA MET A 365 -15.33 -1.38 -27.89
C MET A 365 -15.25 0.01 -28.57
N ASN A 366 -16.08 0.26 -29.59
CA ASN A 366 -16.15 1.57 -30.21
C ASN A 366 -16.70 2.67 -29.28
N LEU A 367 -17.60 2.31 -28.34
CA LEU A 367 -18.03 3.25 -27.29
C LEU A 367 -16.88 3.57 -26.33
N LEU A 368 -16.05 2.59 -25.94
CA LEU A 368 -14.85 2.85 -25.12
C LEU A 368 -13.93 3.86 -25.81
N LEU A 369 -13.66 3.68 -27.11
CA LEU A 369 -12.87 4.64 -27.90
C LEU A 369 -13.49 6.04 -27.96
N THR A 370 -14.82 6.11 -28.06
CA THR A 370 -15.54 7.40 -28.09
C THR A 370 -15.41 8.11 -26.75
N MET A 371 -15.55 7.39 -25.63
CA MET A 371 -15.45 7.94 -24.29
C MET A 371 -13.99 8.25 -23.90
N LEU A 372 -13.01 7.51 -24.42
CA LEU A 372 -11.59 7.86 -24.27
C LEU A 372 -11.24 9.24 -24.84
N ARG A 373 -12.08 9.77 -25.74
CA ARG A 373 -11.92 11.07 -26.41
C ARG A 373 -12.83 12.17 -25.84
N CYS A 374 -13.41 12.00 -24.66
CA CYS A 374 -14.22 13.02 -24.01
C CYS A 374 -13.50 14.36 -23.92
N GLU A 375 -14.24 15.48 -23.94
CA GLU A 375 -13.66 16.80 -23.72
C GLU A 375 -13.14 16.93 -22.28
N GLY A 376 -12.08 17.72 -22.08
CA GLY A 376 -11.45 17.94 -20.79
C GLY A 376 -10.07 17.33 -20.67
N THR A 377 -9.39 17.70 -19.59
CA THR A 377 -8.07 17.19 -19.22
C THR A 377 -8.22 15.93 -18.37
N ALA A 378 -7.57 14.86 -18.78
CA ALA A 378 -7.66 13.57 -18.10
C ALA A 378 -7.26 13.65 -16.62
N GLY A 379 -8.05 13.05 -15.74
CA GLY A 379 -7.86 13.04 -14.31
C GLY A 379 -8.19 14.35 -13.57
N VAL A 380 -8.38 15.46 -14.29
CA VAL A 380 -8.71 16.78 -13.73
C VAL A 380 -10.16 17.15 -14.04
N ASP A 381 -10.49 17.30 -15.32
CA ASP A 381 -11.85 17.62 -15.81
C ASP A 381 -12.58 16.39 -16.35
N ASP A 382 -11.83 15.35 -16.73
CA ASP A 382 -12.34 14.14 -17.38
C ASP A 382 -11.82 12.89 -16.61
N GLU A 383 -12.68 12.33 -15.77
CA GLU A 383 -12.41 11.08 -15.04
C GLU A 383 -12.76 9.84 -15.90
N VAL A 384 -13.57 10.00 -16.95
CA VAL A 384 -14.08 8.89 -17.76
C VAL A 384 -12.97 8.29 -18.62
N CYS A 385 -12.11 9.12 -19.20
CA CYS A 385 -11.05 8.62 -20.07
C CYS A 385 -10.06 7.70 -19.35
N GLN A 386 -9.79 7.92 -18.07
CA GLN A 386 -8.92 7.06 -17.27
C GLN A 386 -9.53 5.66 -17.08
N MET A 387 -10.81 5.58 -16.70
CA MET A 387 -11.54 4.31 -16.57
C MET A 387 -11.56 3.55 -17.91
N MET A 388 -11.81 4.27 -19.01
CA MET A 388 -11.83 3.66 -20.35
C MET A 388 -10.45 3.15 -20.77
N LEU A 389 -9.38 3.86 -20.42
CA LEU A 389 -8.02 3.43 -20.68
C LEU A 389 -7.67 2.13 -19.93
N GLU A 390 -8.02 2.05 -18.64
CA GLU A 390 -7.82 0.85 -17.83
C GLU A 390 -8.56 -0.36 -18.41
N THR A 391 -9.84 -0.15 -18.81
CA THR A 391 -10.65 -1.20 -19.48
C THR A 391 -10.02 -1.64 -20.79
N ILE A 392 -9.57 -0.71 -21.63
CA ILE A 392 -8.92 -1.01 -22.93
C ILE A 392 -7.60 -1.74 -22.70
N ASN A 393 -6.80 -1.33 -21.70
CA ASN A 393 -5.54 -2.00 -21.38
C ASN A 393 -5.79 -3.46 -20.95
N THR A 394 -6.80 -3.71 -20.12
CA THR A 394 -7.20 -5.08 -19.73
C THR A 394 -7.58 -5.94 -20.95
N ILE A 395 -8.29 -5.36 -21.92
CA ILE A 395 -8.61 -6.04 -23.18
C ILE A 395 -7.33 -6.40 -23.95
N VAL A 396 -6.38 -5.47 -24.05
CA VAL A 396 -5.12 -5.67 -24.78
C VAL A 396 -4.25 -6.74 -24.08
N GLU A 397 -4.12 -6.69 -22.77
CA GLU A 397 -3.35 -7.67 -22.02
C GLU A 397 -3.95 -9.09 -22.12
N GLY A 398 -5.26 -9.20 -22.11
CA GLY A 398 -5.95 -10.49 -22.24
C GLY A 398 -5.73 -11.20 -23.59
N HIS A 399 -5.25 -10.46 -24.62
CA HIS A 399 -5.00 -11.01 -25.96
C HIS A 399 -3.55 -11.43 -26.22
N THR A 400 -2.64 -11.18 -25.29
CA THR A 400 -1.21 -11.49 -25.47
C THR A 400 -0.92 -12.98 -25.67
N ASP A 401 -1.75 -13.85 -25.11
CA ASP A 401 -1.58 -15.32 -25.17
C ASP A 401 -2.47 -15.99 -26.24
N TRP A 402 -3.12 -15.22 -27.08
CA TRP A 402 -4.09 -15.72 -28.05
C TRP A 402 -3.50 -15.78 -29.47
N ASP A 403 -3.92 -16.80 -30.26
CA ASP A 403 -3.58 -16.95 -31.68
C ASP A 403 -4.83 -16.60 -32.55
N PRO A 404 -5.06 -15.31 -32.84
CA PRO A 404 -6.25 -14.84 -33.55
C PRO A 404 -6.22 -15.20 -35.04
N ASP A 405 -7.42 -15.31 -35.64
CA ASP A 405 -7.47 -15.31 -37.10
C ASP A 405 -7.13 -13.92 -37.69
N PRO A 406 -6.79 -13.83 -38.97
CA PRO A 406 -6.35 -12.56 -39.59
C PRO A 406 -7.37 -11.41 -39.54
N GLU A 407 -8.67 -11.69 -39.52
CA GLU A 407 -9.72 -10.64 -39.46
C GLU A 407 -9.83 -10.09 -38.05
N ALA A 408 -9.82 -10.95 -37.04
CA ALA A 408 -9.85 -10.56 -35.65
C ALA A 408 -8.57 -9.80 -35.22
N GLU A 409 -7.41 -10.28 -35.68
CA GLU A 409 -6.14 -9.57 -35.44
C GLU A 409 -6.11 -8.18 -36.05
N ASN A 410 -6.63 -8.06 -37.26
CA ASN A 410 -6.68 -6.76 -37.97
C ASN A 410 -7.63 -5.78 -37.28
N PHE A 411 -8.82 -6.26 -36.86
CA PHE A 411 -9.74 -5.44 -36.05
C PHE A 411 -9.09 -4.96 -34.75
N LEU A 412 -8.45 -5.86 -34.02
CA LEU A 412 -7.80 -5.53 -32.76
C LEU A 412 -6.67 -4.52 -32.96
N LYS A 413 -5.81 -4.71 -33.96
CA LYS A 413 -4.74 -3.76 -34.29
C LYS A 413 -5.28 -2.39 -34.64
N GLN A 414 -6.39 -2.33 -35.39
CA GLN A 414 -7.04 -1.07 -35.73
C GLN A 414 -7.63 -0.39 -34.49
N PHE A 415 -8.30 -1.13 -33.64
CA PHE A 415 -8.86 -0.65 -32.37
C PHE A 415 -7.77 -0.10 -31.44
N VAL A 416 -6.71 -0.88 -31.19
CA VAL A 416 -5.58 -0.47 -30.33
C VAL A 416 -4.83 0.71 -30.92
N GLY A 417 -4.64 0.76 -32.25
CA GLY A 417 -4.05 1.92 -32.93
C GLY A 417 -4.84 3.20 -32.70
N GLN A 418 -6.18 3.15 -32.80
CA GLN A 418 -7.04 4.30 -32.51
C GLN A 418 -7.02 4.70 -31.02
N ALA A 419 -6.91 3.73 -30.11
CA ALA A 419 -6.74 4.00 -28.68
C ALA A 419 -5.40 4.69 -28.39
N CYS A 420 -4.29 4.24 -29.03
CA CYS A 420 -2.99 4.90 -28.93
C CYS A 420 -3.05 6.37 -29.40
N GLU A 421 -3.70 6.63 -30.52
CA GLU A 421 -3.90 8.00 -31.01
C GLU A 421 -4.68 8.89 -30.03
N ALA A 422 -5.75 8.35 -29.44
CA ALA A 422 -6.53 9.06 -28.42
C ALA A 422 -5.69 9.34 -27.17
N CYS A 423 -4.94 8.36 -26.68
CA CYS A 423 -4.03 8.50 -25.53
C CYS A 423 -2.94 9.54 -25.77
N LEU A 424 -2.30 9.54 -26.95
CA LEU A 424 -1.31 10.55 -27.32
C LEU A 424 -1.92 11.96 -27.39
N ALA A 425 -3.19 12.10 -27.78
CA ALA A 425 -3.89 13.38 -27.79
C ALA A 425 -4.22 13.84 -26.34
N LYS A 426 -4.65 12.94 -25.47
CA LYS A 426 -4.99 13.22 -24.07
C LYS A 426 -3.75 13.43 -23.18
N ALA A 427 -2.60 12.87 -23.53
CA ALA A 427 -1.35 13.06 -22.79
C ALA A 427 -0.73 14.45 -22.94
N LYS A 428 -1.28 15.33 -23.78
CA LYS A 428 -0.81 16.70 -23.96
C LYS A 428 -1.09 17.55 -22.73
N MET A 429 -0.04 18.20 -22.23
CA MET A 429 -0.18 19.12 -21.11
C MET A 429 -0.93 20.40 -21.54
N PRO A 430 -1.83 20.95 -20.71
CA PRO A 430 -2.44 22.27 -20.97
C PRO A 430 -1.38 23.38 -21.09
N GLU A 431 -1.69 24.42 -21.87
CA GLU A 431 -0.71 25.49 -22.15
C GLU A 431 -0.27 26.21 -20.89
N GLU A 432 -1.18 26.41 -19.93
CA GLU A 432 -0.93 27.06 -18.64
C GLU A 432 0.06 26.30 -17.78
N GLU A 433 0.09 24.95 -17.91
CA GLU A 433 0.97 24.07 -17.12
C GLU A 433 2.34 23.83 -17.77
N MET A 434 2.55 24.28 -19.00
CA MET A 434 3.83 24.14 -19.73
C MET A 434 4.99 24.90 -19.07
N ASN A 435 4.71 26.00 -18.36
CA ASN A 435 5.70 26.81 -17.68
C ASN A 435 5.38 26.90 -16.18
N PHE A 436 6.38 26.80 -15.32
CA PHE A 436 6.21 26.88 -13.87
C PHE A 436 5.66 28.22 -13.38
N SER A 437 5.89 29.30 -14.13
CA SER A 437 5.43 30.67 -13.82
C SER A 437 3.94 30.89 -14.11
N THR A 438 3.34 30.08 -14.97
CA THR A 438 1.92 30.22 -15.42
C THR A 438 1.00 29.18 -14.84
N ARG A 439 1.51 28.22 -14.07
CA ARG A 439 0.75 27.10 -13.52
C ARG A 439 -0.47 27.54 -12.72
N SER A 440 -1.60 26.93 -13.04
CA SER A 440 -2.88 27.17 -12.38
C SER A 440 -3.35 26.00 -11.50
N TRP A 441 -2.93 24.78 -11.82
CA TRP A 441 -3.33 23.59 -11.07
C TRP A 441 -2.74 23.54 -9.65
N ASP A 442 -3.47 22.96 -8.75
CA ASP A 442 -2.94 22.59 -7.44
C ASP A 442 -2.05 21.34 -7.52
N ARG A 443 -1.60 20.85 -6.36
CA ARG A 443 -0.73 19.65 -6.29
C ARG A 443 -1.50 18.37 -6.64
N ASP A 444 -2.77 18.29 -6.28
CA ASP A 444 -3.62 17.12 -6.49
C ASP A 444 -3.93 16.94 -7.99
N ASP A 445 -4.35 18.00 -8.67
CA ASP A 445 -4.62 17.99 -10.11
C ASP A 445 -3.38 17.59 -10.92
N ARG A 446 -2.21 18.13 -10.55
CA ARG A 446 -0.94 17.72 -11.20
C ARG A 446 -0.61 16.27 -10.98
N SER A 447 -0.88 15.74 -9.77
CA SER A 447 -0.68 14.32 -9.48
C SER A 447 -1.59 13.44 -10.33
N LYS A 448 -2.89 13.73 -10.35
CA LYS A 448 -3.88 12.98 -11.15
C LYS A 448 -3.54 12.93 -12.62
N PHE A 449 -3.20 14.08 -13.21
CA PHE A 449 -2.78 14.14 -14.61
C PHE A 449 -1.47 13.36 -14.86
N GLN A 450 -0.52 13.42 -13.93
CA GLN A 450 0.72 12.66 -14.04
C GLN A 450 0.47 11.16 -13.92
N ASP A 451 -0.42 10.72 -13.03
CA ASP A 451 -0.82 9.33 -12.88
C ASP A 451 -1.47 8.80 -14.16
N PHE A 452 -2.39 9.57 -14.76
CA PHE A 452 -2.94 9.26 -16.08
C PHE A 452 -1.85 9.13 -17.16
N ARG A 453 -0.86 10.02 -17.18
CA ARG A 453 0.24 9.93 -18.17
C ARG A 453 1.10 8.67 -17.94
N PHE A 454 1.24 8.18 -16.72
CA PHE A 454 1.89 6.89 -16.45
C PHE A 454 1.06 5.73 -16.99
N GLU A 455 -0.24 5.74 -16.77
CA GLU A 455 -1.15 4.72 -17.33
C GLU A 455 -1.10 4.70 -18.87
N VAL A 456 -1.00 5.87 -19.50
CA VAL A 456 -0.78 5.95 -20.96
C VAL A 456 0.54 5.28 -21.36
N GLN A 457 1.63 5.49 -20.62
CA GLN A 457 2.91 4.84 -20.91
C GLN A 457 2.80 3.30 -20.77
N ASP A 458 2.14 2.81 -19.72
CA ASP A 458 1.92 1.38 -19.49
C ASP A 458 1.04 0.77 -20.61
N PHE A 459 -0.04 1.45 -20.97
CA PHE A 459 -0.88 1.04 -22.09
C PHE A 459 -0.11 0.97 -23.43
N LEU A 460 0.72 1.97 -23.74
CA LEU A 460 1.53 1.97 -24.97
C LEU A 460 2.54 0.81 -24.98
N GLN A 461 3.09 0.42 -23.82
CA GLN A 461 3.96 -0.76 -23.72
C GLN A 461 3.17 -2.06 -23.96
N SER A 462 1.98 -2.20 -23.40
CA SER A 462 1.08 -3.33 -23.70
C SER A 462 0.70 -3.38 -25.20
N ALA A 463 0.35 -2.22 -25.76
CA ALA A 463 0.01 -2.08 -27.19
C ALA A 463 1.19 -2.42 -28.12
N PHE A 464 2.42 -2.18 -27.69
CA PHE A 464 3.62 -2.55 -28.46
C PHE A 464 3.73 -4.06 -28.68
N GLY A 465 3.28 -4.87 -27.72
CA GLY A 465 3.22 -6.33 -27.90
C GLY A 465 2.42 -6.76 -29.13
N LEU A 466 1.36 -5.97 -29.49
CA LEU A 466 0.48 -6.25 -30.63
C LEU A 466 0.88 -5.48 -31.91
N LEU A 467 1.27 -4.21 -31.78
CA LEU A 467 1.54 -3.32 -32.92
C LEU A 467 3.00 -3.35 -33.38
N GLY A 468 3.92 -3.69 -32.48
CA GLY A 468 5.36 -3.77 -32.75
C GLY A 468 6.02 -2.43 -33.10
N PRO A 469 7.19 -2.48 -33.81
CA PRO A 469 7.98 -1.30 -34.16
C PRO A 469 7.23 -0.17 -34.89
N PRO A 470 6.19 -0.41 -35.70
CA PRO A 470 5.39 0.66 -36.31
C PRO A 470 4.78 1.64 -35.31
N LEU A 471 4.47 1.20 -34.09
CA LEU A 471 3.97 2.09 -33.04
C LEU A 471 5.02 3.14 -32.65
N ILE A 472 6.23 2.71 -32.34
CA ILE A 472 7.34 3.63 -31.99
C ILE A 472 7.60 4.58 -33.17
N GLN A 473 7.63 4.09 -34.40
CA GLN A 473 7.84 4.91 -35.58
C GLN A 473 6.76 5.97 -35.77
N ALA A 474 5.48 5.62 -35.51
CA ALA A 474 4.38 6.58 -35.56
C ALA A 474 4.52 7.69 -34.50
N ILE A 475 4.91 7.33 -33.26
CA ILE A 475 5.11 8.30 -32.18
C ILE A 475 6.32 9.21 -32.50
N VAL A 476 7.43 8.64 -33.00
CA VAL A 476 8.60 9.43 -33.46
C VAL A 476 8.22 10.41 -34.57
N THR A 477 7.46 9.95 -35.57
CA THR A 477 6.96 10.81 -36.65
C THR A 477 6.12 11.95 -36.10
N ARG A 478 5.21 11.67 -35.17
CA ARG A 478 4.40 12.68 -34.49
C ARG A 478 5.27 13.68 -33.72
N THR A 479 6.29 13.21 -32.99
CA THR A 479 7.22 14.03 -32.20
C THR A 479 8.02 14.98 -33.09
N THR A 480 8.56 14.46 -34.20
CA THR A 480 9.39 15.26 -35.12
C THR A 480 8.59 16.24 -35.98
N SER A 481 7.33 15.91 -36.26
CA SER A 481 6.41 16.76 -37.02
C SER A 481 5.41 17.55 -36.15
N ALA A 482 5.63 17.61 -34.85
CA ALA A 482 4.75 18.25 -33.90
C ALA A 482 4.47 19.73 -34.31
N PRO A 483 3.21 20.19 -34.34
CA PRO A 483 2.87 21.54 -34.72
C PRO A 483 3.18 22.58 -33.63
N ASP A 484 3.17 22.16 -32.39
CA ASP A 484 3.39 23.00 -31.20
C ASP A 484 4.16 22.27 -30.09
N TRP A 485 4.49 23.01 -29.03
CA TRP A 485 5.26 22.50 -27.88
C TRP A 485 4.49 21.44 -27.08
N ARG A 486 3.18 21.48 -27.04
CA ARG A 486 2.33 20.55 -26.29
C ARG A 486 2.31 19.17 -26.96
N ASP A 487 2.18 19.15 -28.30
CA ASP A 487 2.27 17.91 -29.09
C ASP A 487 3.69 17.31 -29.02
N PHE A 488 4.69 18.14 -29.11
CA PHE A 488 6.10 17.72 -29.01
C PHE A 488 6.37 17.10 -27.64
N GLU A 489 6.04 17.83 -26.55
CA GLU A 489 6.29 17.38 -25.18
C GLU A 489 5.52 16.09 -24.86
N GLY A 490 4.20 16.04 -25.18
CA GLY A 490 3.36 14.88 -24.90
C GLY A 490 3.81 13.62 -25.63
N SER A 491 4.14 13.73 -26.92
CA SER A 491 4.62 12.58 -27.69
C SER A 491 6.04 12.14 -27.27
N LEU A 492 6.93 13.08 -26.96
CA LEU A 492 8.27 12.76 -26.43
C LEU A 492 8.17 12.09 -25.05
N TYR A 493 7.27 12.56 -24.19
CA TYR A 493 6.99 11.94 -22.91
C TYR A 493 6.55 10.47 -23.05
N CYS A 494 5.65 10.20 -24.01
CA CYS A 494 5.20 8.83 -24.28
C CYS A 494 6.34 7.94 -24.85
N LEU A 495 7.23 8.51 -25.66
CA LEU A 495 8.41 7.78 -26.18
C LEU A 495 9.38 7.30 -25.09
N VAL A 496 9.45 8.00 -23.96
CA VAL A 496 10.31 7.58 -22.82
C VAL A 496 9.92 6.19 -22.33
N ALA A 497 8.67 5.77 -22.48
CA ALA A 497 8.25 4.41 -22.12
C ALA A 497 8.98 3.30 -22.91
N PHE A 498 9.50 3.62 -24.08
CA PHE A 498 10.20 2.68 -24.94
C PHE A 498 11.73 2.80 -24.91
N ALA A 499 12.27 3.53 -23.95
CA ALA A 499 13.70 3.79 -23.86
C ALA A 499 14.54 2.50 -23.86
N ASP A 500 14.14 1.52 -23.05
CA ASP A 500 14.83 0.23 -22.97
C ASP A 500 14.75 -0.53 -24.30
N THR A 501 13.58 -0.59 -24.91
CA THR A 501 13.37 -1.23 -26.23
C THR A 501 14.21 -0.55 -27.30
N MET A 502 14.17 0.79 -27.36
CA MET A 502 14.91 1.55 -28.37
C MET A 502 16.44 1.44 -28.22
N THR A 503 16.92 1.31 -26.98
CA THR A 503 18.36 1.17 -26.71
C THR A 503 18.88 -0.27 -26.86
N ALA A 504 17.99 -1.27 -26.68
CA ALA A 504 18.33 -2.69 -26.85
C ALA A 504 18.50 -3.10 -28.33
N GLU A 505 17.80 -2.45 -29.25
CA GLU A 505 17.80 -2.77 -30.68
C GLU A 505 18.31 -1.59 -31.54
N PRO A 506 19.61 -1.24 -31.45
CA PRO A 506 20.19 -0.06 -32.09
C PRO A 506 20.05 -0.05 -33.63
N GLU A 507 20.10 -1.23 -34.24
CA GLU A 507 19.97 -1.38 -35.70
C GLU A 507 18.62 -0.87 -36.23
N ILE A 508 17.58 -0.94 -35.41
CA ILE A 508 16.22 -0.50 -35.77
C ILE A 508 16.01 0.96 -35.36
N TYR A 509 16.43 1.35 -34.15
CA TYR A 509 15.97 2.59 -33.51
C TYR A 509 17.00 3.73 -33.48
N ASP A 510 18.31 3.50 -33.67
CA ASP A 510 19.30 4.59 -33.61
C ASP A 510 19.02 5.71 -34.64
N SER A 511 18.53 5.36 -35.83
CA SER A 511 18.12 6.36 -36.84
C SER A 511 16.90 7.18 -36.43
N LEU A 512 15.96 6.57 -35.69
CA LEU A 512 14.79 7.25 -35.15
C LEU A 512 15.17 8.17 -33.98
N ILE A 513 16.05 7.73 -33.08
CA ILE A 513 16.59 8.58 -31.99
C ILE A 513 17.33 9.78 -32.61
N ALA A 514 18.18 9.55 -33.63
CA ALA A 514 18.86 10.64 -34.33
C ALA A 514 17.85 11.66 -34.91
N SER A 515 16.76 11.20 -35.54
CA SER A 515 15.75 12.08 -36.10
C SER A 515 15.03 12.95 -35.05
N ILE A 516 14.86 12.44 -33.82
CA ILE A 516 14.31 13.22 -32.70
C ILE A 516 15.30 14.31 -32.28
N LEU A 517 16.57 13.94 -32.05
CA LEU A 517 17.64 14.86 -31.64
C LEU A 517 17.90 15.96 -32.67
N GLU A 518 17.71 15.66 -33.95
CA GLU A 518 17.84 16.59 -35.06
C GLU A 518 16.56 17.39 -35.35
N GLY A 519 15.46 17.03 -34.73
CA GLY A 519 14.17 17.68 -34.88
C GLY A 519 14.20 19.16 -34.47
N ALA A 520 13.37 19.99 -35.12
CA ALA A 520 13.38 21.45 -34.92
C ALA A 520 13.18 21.85 -33.44
N HIS A 521 12.14 21.26 -32.78
CA HIS A 521 11.82 21.54 -31.37
C HIS A 521 12.95 21.09 -30.43
N PHE A 522 13.53 19.91 -30.66
CA PHE A 522 14.62 19.42 -29.82
C PHE A 522 15.86 20.31 -29.92
N ARG A 523 16.26 20.70 -31.13
CA ARG A 523 17.36 21.64 -31.35
C ARG A 523 17.08 23.01 -30.71
N GLU A 524 15.86 23.50 -30.79
CA GLU A 524 15.51 24.75 -30.15
C GLU A 524 15.64 24.65 -28.62
N VAL A 525 15.25 23.52 -28.01
CA VAL A 525 15.47 23.27 -26.56
C VAL A 525 16.95 23.28 -26.21
N VAL A 526 17.81 22.69 -27.03
CA VAL A 526 19.26 22.63 -26.77
C VAL A 526 19.91 23.99 -26.90
N HIS A 527 19.49 24.84 -27.86
CA HIS A 527 20.16 26.10 -28.16
C HIS A 527 19.51 27.37 -27.61
N SER A 528 18.25 27.27 -27.14
CA SER A 528 17.51 28.42 -26.65
C SER A 528 17.14 28.25 -25.17
N GLN A 529 17.18 29.34 -24.41
CA GLN A 529 16.66 29.36 -23.04
C GLN A 529 15.14 29.69 -23.01
N ASN A 530 14.59 30.25 -24.07
CA ASN A 530 13.20 30.70 -24.15
C ASN A 530 12.30 29.61 -24.72
N VAL A 531 12.26 28.45 -24.09
CA VAL A 531 11.39 27.32 -24.43
C VAL A 531 10.60 26.90 -23.20
N PRO A 532 9.42 26.27 -23.37
CA PRO A 532 8.62 25.85 -22.21
C PRO A 532 9.38 24.95 -21.25
N ASP A 533 9.23 25.19 -19.95
CA ASP A 533 9.92 24.44 -18.88
C ASP A 533 9.67 22.94 -18.96
N MET A 534 8.42 22.53 -19.26
CA MET A 534 8.08 21.11 -19.37
C MET A 534 8.68 20.44 -20.59
N ALA A 535 8.75 21.11 -21.74
CA ALA A 535 9.42 20.57 -22.92
C ALA A 535 10.90 20.36 -22.65
N ARG A 536 11.58 21.33 -22.01
CA ARG A 536 12.97 21.18 -21.55
C ARG A 536 13.15 19.98 -20.61
N LYS A 537 12.25 19.87 -19.62
CA LYS A 537 12.28 18.79 -18.64
C LYS A 537 12.11 17.42 -19.28
N THR A 538 11.20 17.28 -20.22
CA THR A 538 10.95 16.02 -20.94
C THR A 538 12.11 15.67 -21.89
N CYS A 539 12.73 16.67 -22.55
CA CYS A 539 13.96 16.43 -23.32
C CYS A 539 15.12 15.94 -22.43
N ILE A 540 15.32 16.55 -21.26
CA ILE A 540 16.36 16.11 -20.31
C ILE A 540 16.08 14.68 -19.83
N LYS A 541 14.81 14.34 -19.54
CA LYS A 541 14.42 12.97 -19.16
C LYS A 541 14.71 11.98 -20.30
N PHE A 542 14.32 12.30 -21.53
CA PHE A 542 14.60 11.48 -22.71
C PHE A 542 16.13 11.25 -22.88
N ILE A 543 16.93 12.31 -22.76
CA ILE A 543 18.41 12.19 -22.80
C ILE A 543 18.91 11.23 -21.72
N SER A 544 18.38 11.31 -20.49
CA SER A 544 18.87 10.47 -19.39
C SER A 544 18.58 8.99 -19.60
N GLU A 545 17.54 8.66 -20.34
CA GLU A 545 17.17 7.27 -20.65
C GLU A 545 17.95 6.74 -21.90
N MET A 546 18.45 7.62 -22.77
CA MET A 546 19.17 7.24 -24.00
C MET A 546 20.70 7.10 -23.82
N THR A 547 21.17 6.75 -22.61
CA THR A 547 22.60 6.66 -22.30
C THR A 547 23.38 5.73 -23.23
N SER A 548 22.80 4.58 -23.58
CA SER A 548 23.41 3.59 -24.46
C SER A 548 23.57 4.10 -25.92
N TYR A 549 22.62 4.94 -26.37
CA TYR A 549 22.73 5.62 -27.66
C TYR A 549 23.96 6.55 -27.70
N PHE A 550 24.11 7.42 -26.71
CA PHE A 550 25.24 8.37 -26.64
C PHE A 550 26.60 7.69 -26.50
N LYS A 551 26.67 6.43 -26.08
CA LYS A 551 27.87 5.63 -26.06
C LYS A 551 28.39 5.33 -27.47
N ARG A 552 27.51 5.31 -28.45
CA ARG A 552 27.82 4.94 -29.86
C ARG A 552 27.92 6.17 -30.77
N HIS A 553 27.47 7.35 -30.32
CA HIS A 553 27.33 8.53 -31.17
C HIS A 553 28.08 9.75 -30.61
N PRO A 554 28.65 10.63 -31.48
CA PRO A 554 29.56 11.70 -31.07
C PRO A 554 28.92 12.93 -30.44
N ASN A 555 27.59 13.05 -30.39
CA ASN A 555 26.88 14.26 -29.96
C ASN A 555 26.86 14.47 -28.42
N LEU A 556 27.57 13.63 -27.67
CA LEU A 556 27.57 13.63 -26.22
C LEU A 556 28.04 14.99 -25.62
N MET A 557 29.02 15.62 -26.21
CA MET A 557 29.57 16.88 -25.69
C MET A 557 28.60 18.06 -25.81
N GLU A 558 27.87 18.15 -26.90
CA GLU A 558 26.81 19.16 -27.08
C GLU A 558 25.66 18.98 -26.07
N ILE A 559 25.25 17.74 -25.89
CA ILE A 559 24.19 17.36 -24.92
C ILE A 559 24.65 17.67 -23.48
N LEU A 560 25.87 17.35 -23.10
CA LEU A 560 26.40 17.68 -21.78
C LEU A 560 26.48 19.21 -21.58
N SER A 561 26.88 19.97 -22.57
CA SER A 561 26.87 21.44 -22.52
C SER A 561 25.47 22.00 -22.28
N PHE A 562 24.48 21.44 -22.96
CA PHE A 562 23.05 21.77 -22.72
C PHE A 562 22.61 21.44 -21.30
N LEU A 563 22.95 20.24 -20.79
CA LEU A 563 22.60 19.83 -19.44
C LEU A 563 23.26 20.72 -18.37
N PHE A 564 24.56 21.05 -18.52
CA PHE A 564 25.24 21.97 -17.61
C PHE A 564 24.62 23.38 -17.64
N SER A 565 24.24 23.89 -18.82
CA SER A 565 23.55 25.16 -18.93
C SER A 565 22.17 25.15 -18.26
N SER A 566 21.50 23.99 -18.26
CA SER A 566 20.19 23.77 -17.63
C SER A 566 20.24 23.74 -16.11
N LEU A 567 21.41 23.58 -15.48
CA LEU A 567 21.60 23.68 -14.03
C LEU A 567 21.34 25.07 -13.48
N HIS A 568 21.51 26.11 -14.29
CA HIS A 568 21.23 27.50 -13.90
C HIS A 568 19.73 27.85 -13.87
N LEU A 569 18.88 26.94 -14.37
CA LEU A 569 17.44 27.09 -14.39
C LEU A 569 16.80 26.30 -13.25
N PRO A 570 16.21 26.93 -12.20
CA PRO A 570 15.65 26.22 -11.05
C PRO A 570 14.63 25.13 -11.42
N ALA A 571 13.88 25.36 -12.50
CA ALA A 571 12.89 24.42 -13.02
C ALA A 571 13.52 23.10 -13.52
N SER A 572 14.77 23.12 -13.97
CA SER A 572 15.45 22.00 -14.63
C SER A 572 16.65 21.45 -13.86
N ALA A 573 17.18 22.18 -12.87
CA ALA A 573 18.43 21.83 -12.18
C ALA A 573 18.45 20.38 -11.63
N THR A 574 17.38 19.98 -10.96
CA THR A 574 17.28 18.63 -10.35
C THR A 574 17.34 17.52 -11.39
N ILE A 575 16.61 17.65 -12.50
CA ILE A 575 16.60 16.62 -13.55
C ILE A 575 17.89 16.66 -14.38
N ALA A 576 18.43 17.86 -14.63
CA ALA A 576 19.70 18.02 -15.34
C ALA A 576 20.86 17.43 -14.55
N SER A 577 20.96 17.66 -13.24
CA SER A 577 21.98 17.05 -12.40
C SER A 577 21.95 15.52 -12.41
N ARG A 578 20.73 14.95 -12.40
CA ARG A 578 20.53 13.50 -12.51
C ARG A 578 21.00 12.97 -13.88
N ALA A 579 20.60 13.64 -14.96
CA ALA A 579 21.01 13.26 -16.32
C ALA A 579 22.54 13.34 -16.50
N ILE A 580 23.18 14.40 -16.00
CA ILE A 580 24.66 14.53 -16.03
C ILE A 580 25.30 13.38 -15.27
N TYR A 581 24.81 13.08 -14.06
CA TYR A 581 25.35 11.97 -13.27
C TYR A 581 25.23 10.64 -14.03
N THR A 582 24.07 10.31 -14.56
CA THR A 582 23.81 9.06 -15.29
C THR A 582 24.70 8.95 -16.54
N LEU A 583 24.80 10.02 -17.34
CA LEU A 583 25.65 10.04 -18.53
C LEU A 583 27.14 9.94 -18.17
N CYS A 584 27.61 10.70 -17.20
CA CYS A 584 29.02 10.67 -16.80
C CYS A 584 29.40 9.30 -16.21
N ASP A 585 28.51 8.70 -15.42
CA ASP A 585 28.72 7.39 -14.82
C ASP A 585 28.78 6.28 -15.87
N SER A 586 27.86 6.30 -16.85
CA SER A 586 27.82 5.31 -17.94
C SER A 586 28.92 5.47 -18.98
N GLN A 587 29.53 6.69 -19.13
CA GLN A 587 30.44 7.06 -20.17
C GLN A 587 31.84 7.47 -19.63
N ARG A 588 32.22 7.07 -18.43
CA ARG A 588 33.40 7.53 -17.68
C ARG A 588 34.65 7.68 -18.52
N SER A 589 35.02 6.65 -19.28
CA SER A 589 36.28 6.62 -20.05
C SER A 589 36.27 7.54 -21.26
N SER A 590 35.13 7.70 -21.95
CA SER A 590 35.00 8.55 -23.13
C SER A 590 35.03 10.05 -22.81
N LEU A 591 34.75 10.41 -21.54
CA LEU A 591 34.69 11.80 -21.09
C LEU A 591 35.95 12.32 -20.44
N THR A 592 37.00 11.53 -20.35
CA THR A 592 38.30 11.93 -19.74
C THR A 592 38.92 13.14 -20.41
N GLU A 593 38.78 13.28 -21.72
CA GLU A 593 39.31 14.45 -22.49
C GLU A 593 38.53 15.74 -22.18
N ALA A 594 37.26 15.62 -21.78
CA ALA A 594 36.40 16.75 -21.45
C ALA A 594 36.54 17.23 -19.99
N LEU A 595 37.30 16.53 -19.17
CA LEU A 595 37.38 16.74 -17.72
C LEU A 595 37.80 18.18 -17.34
N GLY A 596 38.68 18.81 -18.08
CA GLY A 596 39.05 20.22 -17.85
C GLY A 596 37.88 21.18 -18.00
N GLY A 597 36.96 20.91 -18.96
CA GLY A 597 35.73 21.65 -19.16
C GLY A 597 34.73 21.43 -18.01
N PHE A 598 34.63 20.20 -17.50
CA PHE A 598 33.74 19.89 -16.35
C PHE A 598 34.22 20.59 -15.08
N ILE A 599 35.49 20.56 -14.76
CA ILE A 599 36.06 21.27 -13.60
C ILE A 599 35.87 22.79 -13.74
N ALA A 600 36.04 23.33 -14.94
CA ALA A 600 35.74 24.74 -15.19
C ALA A 600 34.25 25.06 -14.95
N SER A 601 33.32 24.16 -15.35
CA SER A 601 31.89 24.28 -15.10
C SER A 601 31.55 24.23 -13.60
N LEU A 602 32.29 23.46 -12.78
CA LEU A 602 32.11 23.45 -11.32
C LEU A 602 32.33 24.85 -10.70
N ASN A 603 33.23 25.66 -11.26
CA ASN A 603 33.41 27.04 -10.79
C ASN A 603 32.21 27.97 -11.09
N THR A 604 31.36 27.64 -12.08
CA THR A 604 30.21 28.47 -12.47
C THR A 604 28.95 28.10 -11.70
N ILE A 605 28.91 26.95 -11.04
CA ILE A 605 27.77 26.43 -10.29
C ILE A 605 27.98 26.45 -8.77
N GLN A 606 28.82 27.38 -8.26
CA GLN A 606 29.15 27.46 -6.83
C GLN A 606 27.93 27.72 -5.95
N ASP A 607 26.87 28.33 -6.49
CA ASP A 607 25.62 28.59 -5.78
C ASP A 607 24.72 27.34 -5.68
N LEU A 608 25.05 26.27 -6.40
CA LEU A 608 24.29 25.02 -6.33
C LEU A 608 24.50 24.36 -4.97
N ARG A 609 23.42 23.87 -4.35
CA ARG A 609 23.44 23.23 -3.04
C ARG A 609 22.65 21.90 -3.09
N GLY A 610 22.80 21.09 -2.06
CA GLY A 610 22.06 19.85 -1.87
C GLY A 610 22.35 18.78 -2.91
N MET A 611 21.32 18.01 -3.23
CA MET A 611 21.45 16.82 -4.10
C MET A 611 21.97 17.12 -5.50
N GLU A 612 21.69 18.28 -6.05
CA GLU A 612 22.18 18.70 -7.36
C GLU A 612 23.68 18.81 -7.34
N ARG A 613 24.23 19.48 -6.34
CA ARG A 613 25.66 19.62 -6.13
C ARG A 613 26.35 18.26 -5.95
N HIS A 614 25.79 17.41 -5.10
CA HIS A 614 26.34 16.09 -4.82
C HIS A 614 26.43 15.23 -6.10
N ARG A 615 25.38 15.27 -6.94
CA ARG A 615 25.36 14.54 -8.22
C ARG A 615 26.43 15.02 -9.18
N ILE A 616 26.59 16.33 -9.31
CA ILE A 616 27.59 16.90 -10.25
C ILE A 616 29.00 16.58 -9.79
N TYR A 617 29.33 16.79 -8.50
CA TYR A 617 30.68 16.44 -8.00
C TYR A 617 30.94 14.94 -8.08
N GLY A 618 29.95 14.09 -7.80
CA GLY A 618 30.03 12.65 -7.97
C GLY A 618 30.20 12.24 -9.43
N ALA A 619 29.52 12.89 -10.37
CA ALA A 619 29.66 12.67 -11.80
C ALA A 619 31.07 12.97 -12.31
N VAL A 620 31.61 14.13 -11.92
CA VAL A 620 33.00 14.51 -12.32
C VAL A 620 34.01 13.56 -11.69
N ALA A 621 33.82 13.15 -10.43
CA ALA A 621 34.67 12.16 -9.77
C ALA A 621 34.62 10.79 -10.46
N ALA A 622 33.45 10.36 -10.98
CA ALA A 622 33.32 9.13 -11.74
C ALA A 622 34.14 9.16 -13.05
N VAL A 623 34.16 10.30 -13.73
CA VAL A 623 35.04 10.48 -14.91
C VAL A 623 36.54 10.44 -14.52
N VAL A 624 36.91 11.08 -13.40
CA VAL A 624 38.31 11.01 -12.90
C VAL A 624 38.69 9.57 -12.57
N GLN A 625 37.78 8.78 -12.00
CA GLN A 625 38.04 7.38 -11.64
C GLN A 625 38.51 6.56 -12.84
N SER A 626 37.97 6.79 -14.05
CA SER A 626 38.28 6.03 -15.24
C SER A 626 39.64 6.34 -15.89
N ILE A 627 40.37 7.33 -15.39
CA ILE A 627 41.74 7.63 -15.86
C ILE A 627 42.65 6.47 -15.43
N ASN A 628 43.31 5.81 -16.42
CA ASN A 628 44.16 4.65 -16.17
C ASN A 628 45.40 4.94 -15.33
N ASN A 629 45.94 6.14 -15.42
CA ASN A 629 47.16 6.54 -14.72
C ASN A 629 46.85 7.26 -13.41
N GLU A 630 47.18 6.64 -12.27
CA GLU A 630 46.96 7.23 -10.96
C GLU A 630 47.58 8.62 -10.78
N SER A 631 48.75 8.86 -11.35
CA SER A 631 49.40 10.18 -11.29
C SER A 631 48.64 11.26 -12.05
N ALA A 632 47.90 10.90 -13.08
CA ALA A 632 47.07 11.84 -13.85
C ALA A 632 45.78 12.21 -13.15
N LYS A 633 45.32 11.44 -12.12
CA LYS A 633 44.15 11.74 -11.28
C LYS A 633 44.47 12.83 -10.26
N VAL A 634 45.72 13.04 -9.88
CA VAL A 634 46.14 13.94 -8.79
C VAL A 634 45.71 15.39 -9.05
N GLN A 635 46.00 15.93 -10.23
CA GLN A 635 45.69 17.32 -10.56
C GLN A 635 44.18 17.58 -10.57
N PRO A 636 43.34 16.83 -11.29
CA PRO A 636 41.91 17.03 -11.29
C PRO A 636 41.29 16.95 -9.87
N LEU A 637 41.72 15.98 -9.06
CA LEU A 637 41.23 15.84 -7.68
C LEU A 637 41.65 17.00 -6.79
N THR A 638 42.92 17.47 -6.93
CA THR A 638 43.38 18.64 -6.17
C THR A 638 42.57 19.89 -6.53
N GLU A 639 42.20 20.08 -7.79
CA GLU A 639 41.39 21.18 -8.26
C GLU A 639 39.96 21.09 -7.68
N ILE A 640 39.29 19.90 -7.76
CA ILE A 640 37.97 19.67 -7.21
C ILE A 640 37.93 19.89 -5.70
N LEU A 641 38.90 19.33 -4.96
CA LEU A 641 39.02 19.52 -3.51
C LEU A 641 39.37 20.98 -3.14
N GLY A 642 40.13 21.67 -4.00
CA GLY A 642 40.40 23.08 -3.83
C GLY A 642 39.19 23.97 -3.92
N LEU A 643 38.18 23.61 -4.73
CA LEU A 643 36.88 24.27 -4.75
C LEU A 643 36.16 24.12 -3.41
N LEU A 644 36.09 22.89 -2.89
CA LEU A 644 35.49 22.63 -1.59
C LEU A 644 36.23 23.32 -0.43
N ALA A 645 37.53 23.35 -0.45
CA ALA A 645 38.31 24.05 0.57
C ALA A 645 38.00 25.56 0.59
N ARG A 646 37.82 26.20 -0.58
CA ARG A 646 37.39 27.60 -0.68
C ARG A 646 35.95 27.79 -0.10
N ASP A 647 35.06 26.87 -0.36
CA ASP A 647 33.70 26.92 0.19
C ASP A 647 33.70 26.74 1.71
N VAL A 648 34.55 25.86 2.25
CA VAL A 648 34.77 25.75 3.69
C VAL A 648 35.28 27.10 4.24
N GLU A 649 36.24 27.77 3.59
CA GLU A 649 36.73 29.07 4.04
C GLU A 649 35.65 30.16 3.95
N ALA A 650 34.84 30.16 2.89
CA ALA A 650 33.74 31.11 2.68
C ALA A 650 32.58 30.96 3.65
N SER A 651 32.33 29.76 4.16
CA SER A 651 31.29 29.46 5.13
C SER A 651 31.58 30.03 6.53
N HIS A 652 32.37 31.07 6.65
CA HIS A 652 32.63 31.79 7.89
C HIS A 652 31.34 32.40 8.41
N VAL A 653 31.11 32.13 9.64
CA VAL A 653 30.01 32.57 10.49
C VAL A 653 29.67 34.04 10.28
N THR A 654 28.65 34.33 9.53
CA THR A 654 27.77 35.44 9.82
C THR A 654 26.77 34.92 10.83
N SER A 655 26.98 35.14 12.08
CA SER A 655 26.40 34.56 13.28
C SER A 655 24.91 34.77 13.49
N ALA A 656 24.12 34.93 12.45
CA ALA A 656 22.69 35.23 12.55
C ALA A 656 21.78 34.02 12.25
N ASP A 657 22.32 32.94 11.66
CA ASP A 657 21.50 31.80 11.24
C ASP A 657 22.27 30.48 11.46
N GLU A 658 22.05 29.87 12.63
CA GLU A 658 22.70 28.61 13.03
C GLU A 658 22.23 27.42 12.18
N GLU A 659 20.98 27.40 11.75
CA GLU A 659 20.40 26.35 10.91
C GLU A 659 21.06 26.34 9.53
N ASN A 660 21.18 27.49 8.88
CA ASN A 660 21.85 27.64 7.58
C ASN A 660 23.32 27.26 7.67
N PHE A 661 24.00 27.60 8.79
CA PHE A 661 25.39 27.20 9.02
C PHE A 661 25.55 25.67 9.10
N LEU A 662 24.65 24.98 9.81
CA LEU A 662 24.65 23.52 9.90
C LEU A 662 24.34 22.86 8.56
N GLU A 663 23.35 23.38 7.83
CA GLU A 663 22.97 22.89 6.50
C GLU A 663 24.14 23.00 5.52
N GLN A 664 24.83 24.15 5.46
CA GLN A 664 25.99 24.34 4.59
C GLN A 664 27.15 23.37 4.91
N ASN A 665 27.45 23.14 6.18
CA ASN A 665 28.51 22.22 6.57
C ASN A 665 28.10 20.75 6.33
N THR A 666 26.83 20.42 6.47
CA THR A 666 26.27 19.11 6.12
C THR A 666 26.39 18.87 4.61
N ASP A 667 26.03 19.86 3.77
CA ASP A 667 26.14 19.81 2.31
C ASP A 667 27.59 19.58 1.85
N LEU A 668 28.56 20.22 2.52
CA LEU A 668 29.98 19.97 2.25
C LEU A 668 30.42 18.54 2.51
N LEU A 669 29.99 17.94 3.65
CA LEU A 669 30.30 16.53 3.93
C LEU A 669 29.63 15.58 2.95
N GLN A 670 28.38 15.85 2.59
CA GLN A 670 27.66 15.05 1.59
C GLN A 670 28.30 15.16 0.20
N THR A 671 28.81 16.35 -0.16
CA THR A 671 29.58 16.54 -1.40
C THR A 671 30.89 15.74 -1.38
N LEU A 672 31.66 15.76 -0.27
CA LEU A 672 32.83 14.91 -0.09
C LEU A 672 32.48 13.41 -0.22
N ALA A 673 31.40 12.98 0.41
CA ALA A 673 30.91 11.60 0.30
C ALA A 673 30.54 11.24 -1.14
N ALA A 674 29.94 12.17 -1.90
CA ALA A 674 29.58 11.98 -3.29
C ALA A 674 30.82 11.82 -4.18
N ILE A 675 31.87 12.61 -3.94
CA ILE A 675 33.17 12.45 -4.62
C ILE A 675 33.75 11.05 -4.33
N GLY A 676 33.76 10.64 -3.06
CA GLY A 676 34.22 9.31 -2.66
C GLY A 676 33.45 8.17 -3.35
N ARG A 677 32.12 8.30 -3.46
CA ARG A 677 31.28 7.34 -4.20
C ARG A 677 31.56 7.34 -5.70
N GLY A 678 31.74 8.52 -6.32
CA GLY A 678 32.08 8.65 -7.73
C GLY A 678 33.39 8.00 -8.08
N LEU A 679 34.37 8.05 -7.17
CA LEU A 679 35.70 7.43 -7.35
C LEU A 679 35.71 5.91 -7.21
N ARG A 680 34.58 5.26 -6.89
CA ARG A 680 34.48 3.80 -6.86
C ARG A 680 34.49 3.23 -8.28
N ALA A 681 35.15 2.07 -8.44
CA ALA A 681 35.03 1.30 -9.66
C ALA A 681 33.59 0.85 -9.89
N PRO A 682 33.04 0.81 -11.12
CA PRO A 682 31.77 0.22 -11.45
C PRO A 682 31.69 -1.25 -11.02
N ASP A 683 30.50 -1.70 -10.58
CA ASP A 683 30.30 -3.07 -10.07
C ASP A 683 30.56 -4.16 -11.13
N ASP A 684 30.43 -3.84 -12.40
CA ASP A 684 30.66 -4.70 -13.55
C ASP A 684 32.13 -4.70 -14.05
N THR A 685 33.01 -3.97 -13.36
CA THR A 685 34.43 -4.00 -13.71
C THR A 685 35.05 -5.37 -13.40
N PRO A 686 35.64 -6.08 -14.38
CA PRO A 686 36.26 -7.38 -14.13
C PRO A 686 37.37 -7.24 -13.08
N VAL A 687 37.26 -7.98 -11.99
CA VAL A 687 38.30 -8.03 -10.97
C VAL A 687 39.44 -8.92 -11.48
N ASP A 688 40.53 -8.34 -11.90
CA ASP A 688 41.75 -9.07 -12.24
C ASP A 688 42.49 -9.47 -10.96
N LEU A 689 42.16 -10.67 -10.48
CA LEU A 689 42.71 -11.23 -9.25
C LEU A 689 44.23 -11.47 -9.29
N GLU A 690 44.85 -11.52 -10.48
CA GLU A 690 46.27 -11.75 -10.63
C GLU A 690 47.13 -10.47 -10.51
N ASN A 691 46.55 -9.31 -10.84
CA ASN A 691 47.22 -8.01 -10.82
C ASN A 691 46.94 -7.11 -9.59
N VAL A 692 45.97 -7.48 -8.73
CA VAL A 692 45.62 -6.68 -7.55
C VAL A 692 46.71 -6.56 -6.49
N VAL A 693 47.70 -7.44 -6.54
CA VAL A 693 48.70 -7.56 -5.42
C VAL A 693 49.96 -6.73 -5.55
N SER A 694 50.26 -6.08 -6.68
CA SER A 694 51.65 -5.78 -6.82
C SER A 694 52.16 -4.37 -7.07
N SER A 695 51.41 -3.32 -7.35
CA SER A 695 52.19 -2.10 -7.73
C SER A 695 51.77 -0.73 -7.19
N ASN A 696 50.59 -0.51 -6.65
CA ASN A 696 50.16 0.86 -6.32
C ASN A 696 49.45 1.07 -4.97
N SER A 697 49.44 0.10 -4.06
CA SER A 697 48.73 0.21 -2.76
C SER A 697 49.21 1.40 -1.89
N GLY A 698 50.40 1.86 -2.07
CA GLY A 698 50.98 3.01 -1.35
C GLY A 698 50.84 4.36 -2.02
N PHE A 699 50.39 4.45 -3.27
CA PHE A 699 50.39 5.70 -4.05
C PHE A 699 49.64 6.86 -3.35
N TRP A 700 48.44 6.60 -2.85
CA TRP A 700 47.62 7.60 -2.18
C TRP A 700 47.93 7.78 -0.70
N ILE A 701 48.62 6.81 -0.06
CA ILE A 701 48.89 6.82 1.38
C ILE A 701 50.27 7.46 1.67
N ASN A 702 51.29 6.97 1.03
CA ASN A 702 52.70 7.37 1.28
C ASN A 702 53.43 7.80 -0.01
N GLY A 703 52.75 7.77 -1.16
CA GLY A 703 53.32 8.09 -2.47
C GLY A 703 53.00 9.50 -2.95
N PRO A 704 53.21 9.80 -4.23
CA PRO A 704 52.99 11.13 -4.82
C PRO A 704 51.55 11.66 -4.70
N GLY A 705 50.56 10.76 -4.54
CA GLY A 705 49.14 11.12 -4.36
C GLY A 705 48.73 11.41 -2.91
N SER A 706 49.62 11.23 -1.92
CA SER A 706 49.29 11.41 -0.50
C SER A 706 48.78 12.82 -0.14
N ASN A 707 49.20 13.84 -0.89
CA ASN A 707 48.70 15.20 -0.71
C ASN A 707 47.17 15.31 -0.91
N VAL A 708 46.58 14.53 -1.84
CA VAL A 708 45.14 14.52 -2.11
C VAL A 708 44.43 13.93 -0.92
N GLN A 709 44.91 12.82 -0.35
CA GLN A 709 44.35 12.22 0.84
C GLN A 709 44.43 13.15 2.06
N HIS A 710 45.58 13.81 2.24
CA HIS A 710 45.76 14.80 3.31
C HIS A 710 44.80 16.00 3.15
N GLN A 711 44.63 16.52 1.95
CA GLN A 711 43.69 17.60 1.68
C GLN A 711 42.25 17.17 1.98
N THR A 712 41.84 15.96 1.57
CA THR A 712 40.51 15.41 1.87
C THR A 712 40.26 15.34 3.39
N LEU A 713 41.20 14.78 4.16
CA LEU A 713 41.13 14.69 5.61
C LEU A 713 41.15 16.06 6.30
N GLN A 714 41.92 17.01 5.74
CA GLN A 714 41.99 18.39 6.25
C GLN A 714 40.63 19.09 6.11
N ILE A 715 39.97 18.98 4.94
CA ILE A 715 38.63 19.54 4.70
C ILE A 715 37.65 18.93 5.68
N TYR A 716 37.63 17.61 5.79
CA TYR A 716 36.77 16.90 6.73
C TYR A 716 36.97 17.40 8.18
N LYS A 717 38.21 17.43 8.66
CA LYS A 717 38.53 17.88 10.04
C LYS A 717 38.11 19.32 10.28
N GLN A 718 38.35 20.21 9.34
CA GLN A 718 37.94 21.63 9.44
C GLN A 718 36.43 21.75 9.57
N VAL A 719 35.64 20.97 8.83
CA VAL A 719 34.19 20.98 8.91
C VAL A 719 33.74 20.43 10.29
N ILE A 720 34.27 19.29 10.74
CA ILE A 720 33.95 18.70 12.04
C ILE A 720 34.30 19.66 13.20
N GLU A 721 35.47 20.26 13.21
CA GLU A 721 35.93 21.17 14.26
C GLU A 721 35.08 22.45 14.33
N ARG A 722 34.60 22.96 13.20
CA ARG A 722 33.72 24.14 13.13
C ARG A 722 32.35 23.88 13.72
N VAL A 723 31.76 22.76 13.39
CA VAL A 723 30.44 22.39 13.90
C VAL A 723 30.53 21.99 15.38
N GLY A 724 31.52 21.19 15.76
CA GLY A 724 31.79 20.77 17.15
C GLY A 724 30.56 20.16 17.82
N SER A 725 30.21 20.67 19.00
CA SER A 725 29.07 20.16 19.79
C SER A 725 27.69 20.50 19.24
N ARG A 726 27.61 21.26 18.15
CA ARG A 726 26.33 21.67 17.49
C ARG A 726 25.86 20.66 16.43
N ALA A 727 26.57 19.53 16.30
CA ALA A 727 26.26 18.53 15.28
C ALA A 727 24.80 18.04 15.37
N SER A 728 24.06 18.20 14.26
CA SER A 728 22.72 17.66 14.09
C SER A 728 22.75 16.17 13.69
N SER A 729 21.60 15.52 13.68
CA SER A 729 21.44 14.15 13.19
C SER A 729 21.91 14.00 11.75
N GLU A 730 21.51 14.93 10.87
CA GLU A 730 21.86 14.96 9.44
C GLU A 730 23.36 15.16 9.23
N PHE A 731 23.99 15.98 10.07
CA PHE A 731 25.43 16.21 10.03
C PHE A 731 26.22 14.95 10.39
N ILE A 732 25.79 14.22 11.44
CA ILE A 732 26.41 12.93 11.82
C ILE A 732 26.23 11.89 10.70
N GLU A 733 25.06 11.85 10.10
CA GLU A 733 24.80 10.95 8.96
C GLU A 733 25.71 11.26 7.78
N ALA A 734 25.85 12.54 7.40
CA ALA A 734 26.76 12.99 6.35
C ALA A 734 28.23 12.65 6.64
N SER A 735 28.65 12.79 7.91
CA SER A 735 29.97 12.38 8.38
C SER A 735 30.18 10.88 8.20
N CYS A 736 29.20 10.06 8.58
CA CYS A 736 29.25 8.61 8.40
C CYS A 736 29.26 8.22 6.90
N ASP A 737 28.52 8.92 6.05
CA ASP A 737 28.50 8.70 4.61
C ASP A 737 29.87 8.98 3.97
N PHE A 738 30.52 10.06 4.39
CA PHE A 738 31.90 10.33 3.95
C PHE A 738 32.84 9.18 4.32
N VAL A 739 32.82 8.75 5.57
CA VAL A 739 33.71 7.68 6.05
C VAL A 739 33.44 6.37 5.31
N ARG A 740 32.16 6.02 5.09
CA ARG A 740 31.75 4.81 4.34
C ARG A 740 32.09 4.85 2.85
N SER A 741 32.27 6.04 2.28
CA SER A 741 32.44 6.20 0.84
C SER A 741 33.62 5.42 0.24
N GLY A 742 34.67 5.15 1.03
CA GLY A 742 35.88 4.40 0.62
C GLY A 742 35.98 2.96 1.14
N PHE A 743 35.06 2.47 1.99
CA PHE A 743 35.22 1.17 2.65
C PHE A 743 35.20 -0.04 1.70
N THR A 744 34.36 -0.01 0.70
CA THR A 744 34.18 -1.12 -0.24
C THR A 744 35.11 -1.04 -1.46
N GLU A 745 35.94 0.00 -1.57
CA GLU A 745 36.81 0.17 -2.72
C GLU A 745 37.98 -0.84 -2.66
N MET A 746 38.09 -1.64 -3.70
CA MET A 746 39.14 -2.65 -3.84
C MET A 746 40.40 -2.07 -4.47
N HIS A 747 40.28 -1.01 -5.28
CA HIS A 747 41.37 -0.34 -5.94
C HIS A 747 41.97 0.78 -5.06
N PRO A 748 43.23 1.18 -5.33
CA PRO A 748 43.81 2.35 -4.66
C PRO A 748 42.99 3.61 -4.89
N SER A 749 42.62 4.31 -3.83
CA SER A 749 41.77 5.51 -3.87
C SER A 749 42.17 6.49 -2.76
N PRO A 750 42.08 7.80 -2.97
CA PRO A 750 42.35 8.78 -1.91
C PRO A 750 41.33 8.76 -0.77
N PHE A 751 40.16 8.12 -0.98
CA PHE A 751 39.14 7.92 0.05
C PHE A 751 39.26 6.56 0.77
N LYS A 752 40.20 5.69 0.35
CA LYS A 752 40.53 4.45 1.07
C LYS A 752 41.60 4.75 2.12
N PHE A 753 41.12 5.03 3.33
CA PHE A 753 42.01 5.36 4.45
C PHE A 753 42.61 4.11 5.07
N THR A 754 43.78 4.29 5.76
CA THR A 754 44.40 3.21 6.52
C THR A 754 43.50 2.81 7.71
N SER A 755 43.60 1.54 8.18
CA SER A 755 42.80 1.03 9.27
C SER A 755 42.80 1.91 10.55
N PRO A 756 43.98 2.47 11.02
CA PRO A 756 43.98 3.38 12.15
C PRO A 756 43.16 4.65 11.92
N ILE A 757 43.27 5.28 10.75
CA ILE A 757 42.53 6.49 10.40
C ILE A 757 41.02 6.17 10.31
N SER A 758 40.64 5.06 9.68
CA SER A 758 39.24 4.63 9.57
C SER A 758 38.60 4.39 10.95
N VAL A 759 39.34 3.79 11.89
CA VAL A 759 38.89 3.62 13.28
C VAL A 759 38.68 4.97 13.98
N ASP A 760 39.63 5.89 13.87
CA ASP A 760 39.55 7.21 14.48
C ASP A 760 38.35 8.00 13.94
N LEU A 761 38.12 7.94 12.62
CA LEU A 761 36.96 8.59 11.98
C LEU A 761 35.60 8.03 12.40
N VAL A 762 35.51 6.72 12.59
CA VAL A 762 34.25 6.06 13.03
C VAL A 762 34.02 6.31 14.52
N THR A 763 35.05 6.18 15.36
CA THR A 763 34.92 6.23 16.82
C THR A 763 34.70 7.62 17.39
N GLN A 764 35.08 8.68 16.67
CA GLN A 764 34.90 10.06 17.16
C GLN A 764 33.47 10.43 17.49
N ASN A 765 32.49 9.77 16.86
CA ASN A 765 31.05 10.00 17.06
C ASN A 765 30.39 8.95 17.97
N VAL A 766 31.16 7.99 18.51
CA VAL A 766 30.62 6.95 19.40
C VAL A 766 30.49 7.48 20.83
N SER A 767 29.27 7.82 21.22
CA SER A 767 28.90 8.27 22.56
C SER A 767 27.44 7.87 22.87
N ILE A 768 27.13 7.65 24.15
CA ILE A 768 25.74 7.40 24.58
C ILE A 768 24.78 8.54 24.31
N HIS A 769 25.30 9.74 24.04
CA HIS A 769 24.53 10.96 23.74
C HIS A 769 24.61 11.37 22.26
N SER A 770 25.29 10.58 21.42
CA SER A 770 25.37 10.92 19.99
C SER A 770 24.01 10.82 19.31
N PRO A 771 23.58 11.85 18.59
CA PRO A 771 22.42 11.71 17.72
C PRO A 771 22.72 10.71 16.60
N ASN A 772 21.70 9.95 16.17
CA ASN A 772 21.81 8.90 15.15
C ASN A 772 22.90 7.86 15.43
N ILE A 773 23.03 7.43 16.68
CA ILE A 773 24.03 6.43 17.08
C ILE A 773 23.91 5.10 16.31
N ASP A 774 22.74 4.74 15.85
CA ASP A 774 22.48 3.60 14.98
C ASP A 774 23.22 3.71 13.64
N VAL A 775 23.26 4.91 13.02
CA VAL A 775 24.03 5.18 11.80
C VAL A 775 25.54 5.10 12.05
N VAL A 776 26.00 5.60 13.20
CA VAL A 776 27.42 5.51 13.61
C VAL A 776 27.84 4.05 13.79
N MET A 777 27.02 3.27 14.53
CA MET A 777 27.26 1.83 14.72
C MET A 777 27.14 1.03 13.43
N GLY A 778 26.20 1.43 12.54
CA GLY A 778 26.10 0.89 11.20
C GLY A 778 27.36 1.14 10.35
N SER A 779 27.99 2.30 10.51
CA SER A 779 29.27 2.62 9.86
C SER A 779 30.42 1.78 10.40
N ALA A 780 30.48 1.56 11.72
CA ALA A 780 31.42 0.65 12.34
C ALA A 780 31.28 -0.80 11.84
N ALA A 781 30.03 -1.27 11.73
CA ALA A 781 29.74 -2.60 11.18
C ALA A 781 30.14 -2.71 9.70
N SER A 782 29.91 -1.66 8.90
CA SER A 782 30.32 -1.61 7.49
C SER A 782 31.85 -1.64 7.33
N LEU A 783 32.58 -0.96 8.22
CA LEU A 783 34.03 -1.02 8.25
C LEU A 783 34.54 -2.44 8.50
N LEU A 784 33.97 -3.12 9.51
CA LEU A 784 34.31 -4.52 9.83
C LEU A 784 33.91 -5.49 8.71
N ALA A 785 32.82 -5.23 8.00
CA ALA A 785 32.40 -6.05 6.87
C ALA A 785 33.38 -5.96 5.69
N ALA A 786 33.95 -4.76 5.44
CA ALA A 786 34.90 -4.50 4.38
C ALA A 786 36.36 -4.93 4.75
N ALA A 787 36.73 -4.87 6.02
CA ALA A 787 38.09 -5.16 6.49
C ALA A 787 38.40 -6.66 6.55
N SER A 788 39.65 -7.05 6.35
CA SER A 788 40.12 -8.42 6.62
C SER A 788 40.57 -8.60 8.07
N PRO A 789 40.29 -9.72 8.72
CA PRO A 789 40.73 -9.96 10.09
C PRO A 789 42.26 -9.92 10.26
N GLU A 790 43.00 -10.32 9.24
CA GLU A 790 44.48 -10.35 9.27
C GLU A 790 45.07 -8.93 9.32
N GLU A 791 44.50 -8.01 8.56
CA GLU A 791 45.01 -6.63 8.46
C GLU A 791 44.46 -5.71 9.55
N PHE A 792 43.20 -5.87 9.89
CA PHE A 792 42.48 -4.99 10.80
C PHE A 792 42.50 -5.49 12.26
N GLY A 793 42.83 -6.76 12.52
CA GLY A 793 42.85 -7.36 13.84
C GLY A 793 43.55 -6.50 14.93
N PRO A 794 44.72 -5.87 14.66
CA PRO A 794 45.37 -5.00 15.64
C PRO A 794 44.58 -3.72 15.98
N GLN A 795 43.66 -3.28 15.15
CA GLN A 795 42.83 -2.09 15.36
C GLN A 795 41.46 -2.42 15.98
N TYR A 796 41.07 -3.68 15.97
CA TYR A 796 39.76 -4.12 16.43
C TYR A 796 39.48 -3.76 17.91
N PRO A 797 40.44 -3.89 18.86
CA PRO A 797 40.23 -3.42 20.24
C PRO A 797 39.96 -1.92 20.32
N ARG A 798 40.65 -1.09 19.53
CA ARG A 798 40.43 0.37 19.49
C ARG A 798 39.04 0.74 19.02
N LEU A 799 38.49 -0.01 18.08
CA LEU A 799 37.12 0.18 17.62
C LEU A 799 36.10 -0.21 18.68
N LEU A 800 36.35 -1.33 19.41
CA LEU A 800 35.43 -1.84 20.41
C LEU A 800 35.40 -1.01 21.69
N GLN A 801 36.56 -0.46 22.10
CA GLN A 801 36.72 0.20 23.38
C GLN A 801 35.68 1.29 23.67
N PRO A 802 35.40 2.28 22.79
CA PRO A 802 34.38 3.28 23.08
C PRO A 802 32.96 2.71 23.11
N ILE A 803 32.69 1.64 22.35
CA ILE A 803 31.40 0.95 22.36
C ILE A 803 31.18 0.24 23.69
N LEU A 804 32.17 -0.49 24.17
CA LEU A 804 32.11 -1.18 25.45
C LEU A 804 32.02 -0.22 26.62
N LEU A 805 32.75 0.91 26.59
CA LEU A 805 32.66 1.96 27.61
C LEU A 805 31.23 2.52 27.71
N GLY A 806 30.58 2.75 26.58
CA GLY A 806 29.17 3.19 26.55
C GLY A 806 28.23 2.12 27.14
N ILE A 807 28.42 0.84 26.80
CA ILE A 807 27.64 -0.26 27.41
C ILE A 807 27.86 -0.29 28.92
N GLN A 808 29.10 -0.17 29.40
CA GLN A 808 29.43 -0.13 30.80
C GLN A 808 28.79 1.07 31.51
N GLN A 809 28.75 2.22 30.90
CA GLN A 809 28.07 3.41 31.44
C GLN A 809 26.57 3.16 31.62
N LEU A 810 25.90 2.54 30.61
CA LEU A 810 24.48 2.17 30.71
C LEU A 810 24.23 1.18 31.85
N LEU A 811 25.07 0.15 31.98
CA LEU A 811 24.95 -0.88 32.99
C LEU A 811 25.21 -0.35 34.42
N ASN A 812 26.02 0.70 34.56
CA ASN A 812 26.38 1.32 35.87
C ASN A 812 25.47 2.49 36.23
N SER A 813 24.50 2.86 35.41
CA SER A 813 23.56 3.95 35.72
C SER A 813 22.69 3.62 36.95
N ASN A 814 22.38 4.63 37.78
CA ASN A 814 21.58 4.45 38.98
C ASN A 814 20.12 4.02 38.70
N ASP A 815 19.59 4.36 37.55
CA ASP A 815 18.27 3.92 37.08
C ASP A 815 18.41 3.12 35.78
N ARG A 816 18.95 1.93 35.91
CA ARG A 816 19.29 1.02 34.80
C ARG A 816 18.09 0.76 33.87
N ILE A 817 16.91 0.53 34.44
CA ILE A 817 15.75 0.07 33.70
C ILE A 817 15.21 1.19 32.82
N SER A 818 15.03 2.42 33.36
CA SER A 818 14.51 3.54 32.55
C SER A 818 15.52 3.98 31.49
N VAL A 819 16.80 4.04 31.83
CA VAL A 819 17.86 4.42 30.89
C VAL A 819 18.01 3.43 29.74
N ILE A 820 17.88 2.13 30.02
CA ILE A 820 18.03 1.08 29.01
C ILE A 820 16.77 0.97 28.13
N ARG A 821 15.58 1.17 28.69
CA ARG A 821 14.31 1.08 27.97
C ARG A 821 14.25 2.03 26.77
N ASP A 822 14.67 3.27 26.95
CA ASP A 822 14.62 4.32 25.94
C ASP A 822 15.94 4.52 25.17
N SER A 823 16.93 3.64 25.40
CA SER A 823 18.28 3.81 24.86
C SER A 823 18.41 3.28 23.43
N THR A 824 18.50 4.18 22.47
CA THR A 824 18.90 3.88 21.08
C THR A 824 20.32 3.30 21.04
N TYR A 825 21.20 3.71 21.97
CA TYR A 825 22.56 3.18 22.10
C TYR A 825 22.56 1.68 22.44
N ALA A 826 21.67 1.24 23.34
CA ALA A 826 21.55 -0.18 23.68
C ALA A 826 21.17 -1.03 22.46
N ALA A 827 20.15 -0.58 21.70
CA ALA A 827 19.73 -1.27 20.47
C ALA A 827 20.85 -1.30 19.43
N ALA A 828 21.48 -0.15 19.16
CA ALA A 828 22.51 0.00 18.14
C ALA A 828 23.78 -0.80 18.46
N SER A 829 24.22 -0.82 19.73
CA SER A 829 25.42 -1.58 20.15
C SER A 829 25.18 -3.09 20.08
N LEU A 830 24.00 -3.58 20.47
CA LEU A 830 23.63 -5.00 20.34
C LEU A 830 23.53 -5.43 18.87
N ASP A 831 22.97 -4.58 18.01
CA ASP A 831 22.88 -4.83 16.57
C ASP A 831 24.27 -4.84 15.92
N PHE A 832 25.13 -3.89 16.26
CA PHE A 832 26.54 -3.88 15.84
C PHE A 832 27.24 -5.19 16.22
N MET A 833 27.14 -5.62 17.48
CA MET A 833 27.75 -6.86 17.94
C MET A 833 27.17 -8.07 17.18
N SER A 834 25.86 -8.16 16.99
CA SER A 834 25.22 -9.26 16.26
C SER A 834 25.72 -9.40 14.83
N ARG A 835 25.94 -8.27 14.14
CA ARG A 835 26.48 -8.21 12.76
C ARG A 835 27.98 -8.51 12.68
N SER A 836 28.75 -8.15 13.69
CA SER A 836 30.20 -8.35 13.68
C SER A 836 30.59 -9.79 14.04
N LEU A 837 29.90 -10.44 14.96
CA LEU A 837 30.24 -11.77 15.48
C LEU A 837 30.45 -12.86 14.41
N PRO A 838 29.66 -12.97 13.33
CA PRO A 838 29.86 -14.04 12.33
C PRO A 838 31.26 -14.07 11.71
N ARG A 839 31.89 -12.91 11.57
CA ARG A 839 33.20 -12.75 10.96
C ARG A 839 34.32 -12.48 12.00
N TRP A 840 34.00 -11.69 13.02
CA TRP A 840 34.97 -11.18 13.99
C TRP A 840 34.87 -11.86 15.35
N GLY A 841 33.95 -12.81 15.52
CA GLY A 841 33.74 -13.50 16.80
C GLY A 841 35.00 -14.23 17.30
N ASN A 842 35.79 -14.85 16.42
CA ASN A 842 37.04 -15.49 16.81
C ASN A 842 38.06 -14.45 17.32
N THR A 843 38.26 -13.36 16.59
CA THR A 843 39.14 -12.26 16.98
C THR A 843 38.72 -11.64 18.29
N LEU A 844 37.40 -11.46 18.54
CA LEU A 844 36.91 -10.99 19.84
C LEU A 844 37.26 -11.94 20.98
N LEU A 845 37.09 -13.25 20.77
CA LEU A 845 37.35 -14.28 21.79
C LEU A 845 38.85 -14.53 22.07
N GLU A 846 39.74 -14.03 21.18
CA GLU A 846 41.19 -14.09 21.36
C GLU A 846 41.79 -12.91 22.12
N LEU A 847 41.01 -11.85 22.38
CA LEU A 847 41.47 -10.70 23.17
C LEU A 847 41.78 -11.08 24.62
N ASP A 848 42.73 -10.39 25.24
CA ASP A 848 43.12 -10.65 26.65
C ASP A 848 41.94 -10.50 27.62
N GLU A 849 41.04 -9.57 27.41
CA GLU A 849 39.83 -9.30 28.18
C GLU A 849 38.56 -9.80 27.51
N ALA A 850 38.65 -10.82 26.64
CA ALA A 850 37.56 -11.32 25.84
C ALA A 850 36.31 -11.70 26.63
N GLN A 851 36.46 -12.36 27.77
CA GLN A 851 35.34 -12.78 28.58
C GLN A 851 34.60 -11.58 29.19
N GLU A 852 35.32 -10.58 29.68
CA GLU A 852 34.71 -9.37 30.26
C GLU A 852 34.02 -8.52 29.18
N ALA A 853 34.68 -8.32 28.07
CA ALA A 853 34.16 -7.54 26.95
C ALA A 853 32.83 -8.12 26.39
N PHE A 854 32.83 -9.43 26.15
CA PHE A 854 31.63 -10.07 25.62
C PHE A 854 30.54 -10.26 26.68
N ALA A 855 30.92 -10.51 27.95
CA ALA A 855 29.98 -10.56 29.06
C ALA A 855 29.18 -9.27 29.24
N LEU A 856 29.80 -8.09 29.07
CA LEU A 856 29.09 -6.81 29.09
C LEU A 856 27.95 -6.74 28.03
N CYS A 857 28.23 -7.20 26.81
CA CYS A 857 27.23 -7.25 25.74
C CYS A 857 26.09 -8.25 26.06
N LEU A 858 26.42 -9.43 26.61
CA LEU A 858 25.42 -10.44 26.99
C LEU A 858 24.56 -9.98 28.16
N GLU A 859 25.16 -9.31 29.16
CA GLU A 859 24.41 -8.73 30.29
C GLU A 859 23.48 -7.63 29.83
N LEU A 860 23.94 -6.72 28.96
CA LEU A 860 23.05 -5.71 28.36
C LEU A 860 21.89 -6.37 27.60
N GLY A 861 22.18 -7.38 26.78
CA GLY A 861 21.17 -8.14 26.06
C GLY A 861 20.13 -8.81 26.97
N LEU A 862 20.56 -9.40 28.09
CA LEU A 862 19.66 -10.02 29.08
C LEU A 862 18.78 -9.00 29.82
N LEU A 863 19.28 -7.81 30.08
CA LEU A 863 18.49 -6.71 30.65
C LEU A 863 17.47 -6.19 29.64
N VAL A 864 17.90 -5.92 28.41
CA VAL A 864 17.05 -5.42 27.31
C VAL A 864 15.93 -6.40 26.98
N ILE A 865 16.22 -7.70 26.91
CA ILE A 865 15.22 -8.71 26.55
C ILE A 865 14.12 -8.87 27.61
N ALA A 866 14.39 -8.44 28.83
CA ALA A 866 13.42 -8.45 29.93
C ALA A 866 12.39 -7.30 29.81
N GLU A 867 12.74 -6.21 29.14
CA GLU A 867 11.90 -5.03 29.02
C GLU A 867 10.92 -5.11 27.83
N PRO A 868 9.71 -4.53 27.92
CA PRO A 868 8.67 -4.64 26.92
C PRO A 868 8.84 -3.65 25.72
N ASP A 869 10.05 -3.33 25.33
CA ASP A 869 10.35 -2.53 24.14
C ASP A 869 10.72 -3.44 22.98
N THR A 870 10.13 -3.20 21.80
CA THR A 870 10.25 -4.11 20.65
C THR A 870 11.60 -4.00 19.94
N LEU A 871 12.17 -2.81 19.77
CA LEU A 871 13.40 -2.63 19.00
C LEU A 871 14.64 -3.15 19.73
N PRO A 872 14.95 -2.76 20.96
CA PRO A 872 16.08 -3.30 21.71
C PRO A 872 15.97 -4.81 21.96
N ARG A 873 14.77 -5.34 22.18
CA ARG A 873 14.54 -6.80 22.33
C ARG A 873 14.95 -7.58 21.09
N ARG A 874 14.62 -7.09 19.90
CA ARG A 874 15.01 -7.73 18.63
C ARG A 874 16.53 -7.76 18.49
N SER A 875 17.21 -6.64 18.78
CA SER A 875 18.66 -6.56 18.73
C SER A 875 19.32 -7.55 19.72
N ALA A 876 18.79 -7.68 20.94
CA ALA A 876 19.24 -8.66 21.91
C ALA A 876 19.03 -10.10 21.42
N ALA A 877 17.86 -10.41 20.84
CA ALA A 877 17.57 -11.72 20.28
C ALA A 877 18.54 -12.08 19.14
N HIS A 878 18.84 -11.13 18.25
CA HIS A 878 19.81 -11.33 17.17
C HIS A 878 21.23 -11.56 17.70
N LEU A 879 21.65 -10.81 18.73
CA LEU A 879 22.94 -11.04 19.39
C LEU A 879 23.04 -12.46 19.96
N PHE A 880 22.00 -12.95 20.64
CA PHE A 880 21.99 -14.30 21.21
C PHE A 880 21.99 -15.38 20.14
N GLY A 881 21.32 -15.15 19.02
CA GLY A 881 21.40 -16.03 17.86
C GLY A 881 22.79 -16.07 17.24
N ALA A 882 23.44 -14.92 17.09
CA ALA A 882 24.82 -14.85 16.62
C ALA A 882 25.81 -15.51 17.60
N PHE A 883 25.58 -15.37 18.91
CA PHE A 883 26.38 -16.01 19.93
C PHE A 883 26.34 -17.55 19.86
N VAL A 884 25.16 -18.14 19.71
CA VAL A 884 25.05 -19.61 19.58
C VAL A 884 25.65 -20.11 18.28
N GLU A 885 25.65 -19.32 17.22
CA GLU A 885 26.27 -19.71 15.93
C GLU A 885 27.80 -19.83 16.01
N LEU A 886 28.45 -19.12 16.94
CA LEU A 886 29.89 -19.30 17.19
C LEU A 886 30.25 -20.69 17.69
N SER A 887 29.30 -21.38 18.35
CA SER A 887 29.46 -22.75 18.81
C SER A 887 29.40 -23.81 17.72
N LYS A 888 29.14 -23.40 16.47
CA LYS A 888 29.09 -24.28 15.29
C LYS A 888 30.48 -24.84 14.99
N ALA A 889 30.56 -26.14 14.71
CA ALA A 889 31.81 -26.81 14.37
C ALA A 889 32.59 -26.10 13.26
N GLY A 890 33.85 -25.79 13.48
CA GLY A 890 34.75 -25.14 12.54
C GLY A 890 34.70 -23.59 12.55
N LYS A 891 33.88 -22.96 13.40
CA LYS A 891 33.82 -21.49 13.53
C LYS A 891 34.95 -20.97 14.44
N VAL A 892 35.23 -21.71 15.52
CA VAL A 892 36.29 -21.38 16.43
C VAL A 892 37.29 -22.55 16.44
N PRO A 893 38.63 -22.30 16.33
CA PRO A 893 39.62 -23.37 16.31
C PRO A 893 39.61 -24.21 17.59
N HIS A 894 39.78 -25.54 17.46
CA HIS A 894 39.85 -26.45 18.59
C HIS A 894 41.08 -26.15 19.45
N ASP A 895 40.95 -26.30 20.74
CA ASP A 895 41.99 -26.10 21.76
C ASP A 895 42.56 -24.67 21.84
N SER A 896 41.90 -23.70 21.17
CA SER A 896 42.31 -22.30 21.19
C SER A 896 41.87 -21.57 22.47
N PRO A 897 42.51 -20.43 22.82
CA PRO A 897 42.00 -19.56 23.88
C PRO A 897 40.54 -19.11 23.60
N ALA A 898 40.22 -18.82 22.34
CA ALA A 898 38.87 -18.46 21.92
C ALA A 898 37.84 -19.53 22.27
N GLN A 899 38.15 -20.81 22.08
CA GLN A 899 37.23 -21.91 22.43
C GLN A 899 37.01 -21.99 23.94
N ARG A 900 38.06 -21.83 24.77
CA ARG A 900 37.90 -21.80 26.22
C ARG A 900 37.05 -20.64 26.69
N ASN A 901 37.25 -19.44 26.14
CA ASN A 901 36.46 -18.26 26.44
C ASN A 901 35.01 -18.44 26.03
N LEU A 902 34.76 -19.01 24.84
CA LEU A 902 33.41 -19.31 24.36
C LEU A 902 32.68 -20.31 25.24
N HIS A 903 33.39 -21.34 25.71
CA HIS A 903 32.84 -22.35 26.63
C HIS A 903 32.46 -21.75 27.99
N ALA A 904 33.35 -20.96 28.60
CA ALA A 904 33.08 -20.28 29.86
C ALA A 904 31.90 -19.32 29.80
N LEU A 905 31.81 -18.54 28.72
CA LEU A 905 30.65 -17.66 28.43
C LEU A 905 29.38 -18.49 28.21
N GLY A 906 29.49 -19.61 27.49
CA GLY A 906 28.36 -20.50 27.24
C GLY A 906 27.80 -21.09 28.54
N GLU A 907 28.63 -21.60 29.43
CA GLU A 907 28.20 -22.12 30.72
C GLU A 907 27.49 -21.07 31.60
N SER A 908 27.96 -19.82 31.56
CA SER A 908 27.41 -18.72 32.37
C SER A 908 26.12 -18.12 31.77
N TYR A 909 26.00 -17.99 30.46
CA TYR A 909 24.96 -17.18 29.83
C TYR A 909 23.89 -17.97 29.09
N GLN A 910 24.19 -19.13 28.47
CA GLN A 910 23.19 -19.89 27.71
C GLN A 910 21.98 -20.31 28.57
N PRO A 911 22.12 -20.74 29.84
CA PRO A 911 20.94 -21.05 30.65
C PRO A 911 20.01 -19.85 30.84
N ARG A 912 20.56 -18.66 31.08
CA ARG A 912 19.80 -17.42 31.27
C ARG A 912 19.12 -16.96 29.97
N ILE A 913 19.81 -17.09 28.83
CA ILE A 913 19.30 -16.73 27.52
C ILE A 913 18.12 -17.65 27.10
N ILE A 914 18.30 -18.97 27.24
CA ILE A 914 17.24 -19.93 26.88
C ILE A 914 16.03 -19.76 27.81
N ALA A 915 16.24 -19.53 29.12
CA ALA A 915 15.16 -19.25 30.05
C ALA A 915 14.40 -17.98 29.66
N SER A 916 15.09 -16.91 29.20
CA SER A 916 14.45 -15.69 28.68
C SER A 916 13.60 -15.97 27.45
N PHE A 917 14.07 -16.76 26.49
CA PHE A 917 13.27 -17.16 25.33
C PHE A 917 12.04 -17.98 25.75
N MET A 918 12.19 -18.92 26.69
CA MET A 918 11.05 -19.73 27.18
C MET A 918 10.00 -18.85 27.86
N ARG A 919 10.42 -17.83 28.63
CA ARG A 919 9.51 -16.85 29.22
C ARG A 919 8.74 -16.06 28.17
N LEU A 920 9.44 -15.56 27.17
CA LEU A 920 8.84 -14.75 26.11
C LEU A 920 7.80 -15.54 25.28
N VAL A 921 8.18 -16.71 24.79
CA VAL A 921 7.26 -17.58 24.03
C VAL A 921 6.22 -18.24 24.92
N GLY A 922 6.41 -18.24 26.22
CA GLY A 922 5.44 -18.64 27.25
C GLY A 922 4.35 -17.60 27.51
N GLY A 923 4.10 -16.67 26.60
CA GLY A 923 2.99 -15.73 26.62
C GLY A 923 3.34 -14.29 26.98
N GLU A 924 4.60 -13.97 27.31
CA GLU A 924 4.99 -12.62 27.72
C GLU A 924 5.23 -11.67 26.52
N CYS A 925 5.78 -12.16 25.41
CA CYS A 925 6.04 -11.31 24.24
C CYS A 925 4.78 -10.95 23.45
N ALA A 926 4.86 -9.89 22.64
CA ALA A 926 3.82 -9.54 21.68
C ALA A 926 3.78 -10.54 20.51
N ARG A 927 2.62 -10.66 19.85
CA ARG A 927 2.47 -11.54 18.68
C ARG A 927 3.44 -11.17 17.54
N SER A 928 3.68 -9.89 17.34
CA SER A 928 4.58 -9.35 16.30
C SER A 928 6.07 -9.69 16.54
N GLU A 929 6.44 -10.12 17.75
CA GLU A 929 7.80 -10.49 18.12
C GLU A 929 8.07 -12.00 18.00
N LEU A 930 7.01 -12.83 17.94
CA LEU A 930 7.13 -14.30 17.99
C LEU A 930 8.06 -14.88 16.92
N ASP A 931 8.00 -14.39 15.71
CA ASP A 931 8.81 -14.90 14.60
C ASP A 931 10.31 -14.66 14.85
N VAL A 932 10.66 -13.53 15.47
CA VAL A 932 12.04 -13.22 15.86
C VAL A 932 12.55 -14.23 16.88
N PHE A 933 11.78 -14.51 17.93
CA PHE A 933 12.18 -15.46 18.97
C PHE A 933 12.16 -16.91 18.49
N SER A 934 11.18 -17.29 17.66
CA SER A 934 11.12 -18.60 17.01
C SER A 934 12.38 -18.89 16.20
N GLU A 935 12.87 -17.90 15.45
CA GLU A 935 14.09 -18.03 14.65
C GLU A 935 15.32 -18.27 15.55
N GLN A 936 15.44 -17.56 16.67
CA GLN A 936 16.55 -17.77 17.59
C GLN A 936 16.47 -19.13 18.30
N ILE A 937 15.28 -19.55 18.71
CA ILE A 937 15.05 -20.90 19.26
C ILE A 937 15.48 -21.96 18.22
N ARG A 938 15.10 -21.79 16.96
CA ARG A 938 15.50 -22.68 15.85
C ARG A 938 17.03 -22.75 15.71
N ARG A 939 17.73 -21.62 15.82
CA ARG A 939 19.21 -21.58 15.80
C ARG A 939 19.82 -22.35 16.96
N TYR A 940 19.27 -22.20 18.18
CA TYR A 940 19.72 -22.98 19.36
C TYR A 940 19.49 -24.47 19.15
N VAL A 941 18.30 -24.89 18.72
CA VAL A 941 17.98 -26.29 18.45
C VAL A 941 18.88 -26.88 17.35
N HIS A 942 19.22 -26.07 16.33
CA HIS A 942 20.10 -26.55 15.26
C HIS A 942 21.55 -26.74 15.72
N ASN A 943 22.09 -25.80 16.49
CA ASN A 943 23.49 -25.77 16.86
C ASN A 943 23.80 -26.56 18.17
N GLN A 944 22.88 -26.56 19.14
CA GLN A 944 23.06 -27.15 20.47
C GLN A 944 21.77 -27.84 20.97
N PRO A 945 21.24 -28.87 20.27
CA PRO A 945 19.92 -29.45 20.57
C PRO A 945 19.83 -30.05 21.99
N MET A 946 20.85 -30.75 22.44
CA MET A 946 20.86 -31.39 23.78
C MET A 946 20.87 -30.37 24.89
N LEU A 947 21.66 -29.31 24.74
CA LEU A 947 21.77 -28.26 25.74
C LEU A 947 20.44 -27.46 25.79
N PHE A 948 19.91 -27.08 24.65
CA PHE A 948 18.62 -26.39 24.56
C PHE A 948 17.52 -27.20 25.26
N LYS A 949 17.39 -28.48 24.92
CA LYS A 949 16.36 -29.35 25.47
C LYS A 949 16.46 -29.53 27.01
N SER A 950 17.66 -29.65 27.50
CA SER A 950 17.92 -29.79 28.95
C SER A 950 17.51 -28.53 29.70
N ILE A 951 17.99 -27.35 29.22
CA ILE A 951 17.76 -26.06 29.88
C ILE A 951 16.30 -25.64 29.73
N ALA A 952 15.69 -25.79 28.51
CA ALA A 952 14.31 -25.43 28.28
C ALA A 952 13.34 -26.25 29.16
N ARG A 953 13.60 -27.57 29.34
CA ARG A 953 12.80 -28.39 30.24
C ARG A 953 12.91 -27.95 31.69
N GLU A 954 14.12 -27.63 32.13
CA GLU A 954 14.33 -27.12 33.47
C GLU A 954 13.63 -25.79 33.70
N ALA A 955 13.79 -24.86 32.74
CA ALA A 955 13.17 -23.54 32.78
C ALA A 955 11.64 -23.57 32.83
N MET A 956 11.01 -24.58 32.19
CA MET A 956 9.56 -24.70 32.12
C MET A 956 8.92 -25.54 33.24
N LYS A 957 9.67 -25.95 34.28
CA LYS A 957 9.09 -26.58 35.45
C LYS A 957 8.31 -25.60 36.32
N ASP A 958 7.29 -26.10 37.01
CA ASP A 958 6.43 -25.29 37.89
C ASP A 958 7.20 -24.57 38.99
N ASP A 959 8.27 -25.19 39.49
CA ASP A 959 9.08 -24.68 40.60
C ASP A 959 10.02 -23.52 40.19
N ASN A 960 10.33 -23.34 38.89
CA ASN A 960 11.38 -22.43 38.45
C ASN A 960 10.92 -20.99 38.16
N ARG A 961 9.63 -20.70 38.20
CA ARG A 961 9.03 -19.37 38.03
C ARG A 961 9.51 -18.57 36.77
N VAL A 962 9.94 -19.28 35.76
CA VAL A 962 10.33 -18.67 34.48
C VAL A 962 9.09 -18.24 33.69
N LEU A 963 8.06 -19.08 33.73
CA LEU A 963 6.76 -18.76 33.14
C LEU A 963 5.93 -17.90 34.10
N THR A 964 5.04 -17.10 33.57
CA THR A 964 4.08 -16.32 34.34
C THR A 964 3.07 -17.24 35.04
N ASP A 965 2.53 -16.81 36.20
CA ASP A 965 1.49 -17.58 36.91
C ASP A 965 0.30 -17.91 36.00
N LYS A 966 -0.06 -17.00 35.07
CA LYS A 966 -1.10 -17.21 34.07
C LYS A 966 -0.75 -18.34 33.11
N ALA A 967 0.47 -18.37 32.61
CA ALA A 967 0.94 -19.43 31.71
C ALA A 967 1.01 -20.80 32.39
N LEU A 968 1.45 -20.83 33.68
CA LEU A 968 1.48 -22.05 34.51
C LEU A 968 0.07 -22.61 34.75
N GLN A 969 -0.92 -21.75 34.97
CA GLN A 969 -2.32 -22.17 35.15
C GLN A 969 -2.99 -22.59 33.80
N ALA A 970 -2.62 -21.98 32.69
CA ALA A 970 -3.17 -22.26 31.37
C ALA A 970 -2.60 -23.51 30.70
N THR A 971 -1.39 -23.97 31.12
CA THR A 971 -0.70 -25.12 30.52
C THR A 971 -0.28 -26.15 31.54
N THR A 972 -0.40 -27.45 31.19
CA THR A 972 0.09 -28.55 32.02
C THR A 972 1.58 -28.81 31.73
N GLN A 973 2.31 -29.45 32.71
CA GLN A 973 3.70 -29.83 32.50
C GLN A 973 3.87 -30.75 31.27
N GLU A 974 2.92 -31.61 30.99
CA GLU A 974 2.94 -32.49 29.81
C GLU A 974 2.84 -31.71 28.50
N GLN A 975 2.03 -30.63 28.44
CA GLN A 975 1.93 -29.76 27.27
C GLN A 975 3.25 -28.99 27.02
N ARG A 976 3.91 -28.53 28.10
CA ARG A 976 5.22 -27.86 28.02
C ARG A 976 6.33 -28.81 27.55
N ASP A 977 6.36 -30.02 28.07
CA ASP A 977 7.30 -31.05 27.62
C ASP A 977 7.07 -31.49 26.18
N ARG A 978 5.81 -31.55 25.77
CA ARG A 978 5.42 -31.82 24.37
C ARG A 978 5.90 -30.71 23.43
N PHE A 979 5.70 -29.44 23.80
CA PHE A 979 6.18 -28.29 23.04
C PHE A 979 7.70 -28.36 22.80
N ILE A 980 8.50 -28.56 23.88
CA ILE A 980 9.95 -28.68 23.76
C ILE A 980 10.35 -29.84 22.85
N SER A 981 9.67 -30.98 22.96
CA SER A 981 9.93 -32.17 22.15
C SER A 981 9.58 -31.95 20.68
N GLN A 982 8.52 -31.21 20.39
CA GLN A 982 8.13 -30.84 19.04
C GLN A 982 9.15 -29.89 18.41
N VAL A 983 9.54 -28.82 19.11
CA VAL A 983 10.53 -27.84 18.60
C VAL A 983 11.88 -28.52 18.38
N ASP A 984 12.33 -29.42 19.27
CA ASP A 984 13.58 -30.16 19.13
C ASP A 984 13.61 -31.03 17.82
N GLY A 985 12.45 -31.53 17.39
CA GLY A 985 12.34 -32.34 16.18
C GLY A 985 12.24 -31.55 14.86
N LEU A 986 12.02 -30.23 14.92
CA LEU A 986 11.76 -29.41 13.73
C LEU A 986 13.05 -28.75 13.18
N ARG A 987 13.10 -28.61 11.86
CA ARG A 987 14.20 -27.93 11.14
C ARG A 987 13.73 -26.78 10.24
N GLY A 988 12.46 -26.76 9.86
CA GLY A 988 11.89 -25.75 8.98
C GLY A 988 11.27 -24.56 9.73
N ALA A 989 11.56 -23.32 9.32
CA ALA A 989 11.08 -22.08 9.93
C ALA A 989 9.55 -22.03 10.07
N ARG A 990 8.80 -22.33 9.02
CA ARG A 990 7.33 -22.27 9.03
C ARG A 990 6.70 -23.17 10.09
N LYS A 991 7.16 -24.42 10.21
CA LYS A 991 6.64 -25.37 11.20
C LYS A 991 7.05 -25.00 12.62
N THR A 992 8.26 -24.47 12.81
CA THR A 992 8.70 -23.98 14.13
C THR A 992 7.84 -22.78 14.56
N ASN A 993 7.58 -21.82 13.68
CA ASN A 993 6.73 -20.67 13.97
C ASN A 993 5.29 -21.10 14.32
N GLU A 994 4.74 -22.12 13.64
CA GLU A 994 3.42 -22.67 13.96
C GLU A 994 3.38 -23.25 15.38
N VAL A 995 4.35 -24.10 15.73
CA VAL A 995 4.43 -24.75 17.05
C VAL A 995 4.66 -23.72 18.18
N VAL A 996 5.53 -22.74 17.96
CA VAL A 996 5.79 -21.67 18.93
C VAL A 996 4.55 -20.79 19.11
N ARG A 997 3.85 -20.46 18.04
CA ARG A 997 2.61 -19.69 18.10
C ARG A 997 1.51 -20.43 18.85
N ASP A 998 1.31 -21.72 18.56
CA ASP A 998 0.28 -22.53 19.22
C ASP A 998 0.56 -22.64 20.73
N PHE A 999 1.83 -22.80 21.12
CA PHE A 999 2.24 -22.80 22.51
C PHE A 999 2.03 -21.44 23.19
N TRP A 1000 2.38 -20.33 22.53
CA TRP A 1000 2.16 -18.98 23.02
C TRP A 1000 0.67 -18.68 23.24
N VAL A 1001 -0.20 -19.12 22.31
CA VAL A 1001 -1.66 -19.02 22.45
C VAL A 1001 -2.15 -19.84 23.65
N ALA A 1002 -1.65 -21.07 23.82
CA ALA A 1002 -2.01 -21.91 24.95
C ALA A 1002 -1.63 -21.28 26.32
N CYS A 1003 -0.46 -20.64 26.40
CA CYS A 1003 0.01 -19.95 27.61
C CYS A 1003 -0.83 -18.72 27.99
N ARG A 1004 -1.48 -18.07 27.00
CA ARG A 1004 -2.35 -16.90 27.26
C ARG A 1004 -3.76 -17.26 27.74
N GLY A 1005 -4.22 -18.48 27.50
CA GLY A 1005 -5.52 -18.98 27.95
C GLY A 1005 -6.70 -18.43 27.16
N SER A 1006 -7.95 -18.69 27.63
CA SER A 1006 -9.20 -18.34 26.96
C SER A 1006 -9.54 -16.84 26.93
N ASP A 1007 -8.85 -16.01 27.73
CA ASP A 1007 -9.07 -14.55 27.81
C ASP A 1007 -8.23 -13.77 26.81
N PHE A 1008 -8.07 -14.33 25.62
CA PHE A 1008 -7.28 -13.72 24.57
C PHE A 1008 -8.01 -12.50 23.95
N GLU A 1009 -7.74 -11.31 24.47
CA GLU A 1009 -8.05 -10.06 23.78
C GLU A 1009 -6.88 -9.70 22.85
N TYR A 1010 -7.20 -9.52 21.56
CA TYR A 1010 -6.27 -8.90 20.61
C TYR A 1010 -6.04 -7.46 21.08
N ILE A 1011 -4.90 -7.20 21.71
CA ILE A 1011 -4.36 -5.85 21.84
C ILE A 1011 -3.82 -5.53 20.46
N THR A 1012 -4.59 -4.73 19.71
CA THR A 1012 -4.22 -4.18 18.41
C THR A 1012 -3.06 -3.23 18.56
#